data_89ff9c4efd0037149698026b4ef2b2a8
#
_entry.id   89ff9c4efd0037149698026b4ef2b2a8
#
_cell.length_a   1.000
_cell.length_b   1.000
_cell.length_c   1.000
_cell.angle_alpha   90.00
_cell.angle_beta   90.00
_cell.angle_gamma   90.00
#
_symmetry.space_group_name_H-M   'P 1'
#
loop_
_entity.id
_entity.type
_entity.pdbx_description
1 polymer ?
#
loop_
_entity_poly.entity_id
_entity_poly.type
_entity_poly.pdbx_seq_one_letter_code
_entity_poly.pdbx_strand_id
1 'polypeptide(L)'
;MTPTPSSRPGPHPEGAPPWLHHMRARRQGVRAAHFTRARQFVDRSGIVPLLRQEQQSARKSNAGRPRTVTLEALFIGMTLASWRDQGRVVLAEVTDILAQQLTPTARTRLGLPVWADDADGFEAAYLAVRRAFHAAVTVMDPSPLPKQRLPRAEARRLEQEADQVQLAARRRLLVEVTNRIVEASLAPARPVIEAYWDGSAAVDATPIRTFSRGVNSTGPDTATDPDAAWYVREGNHRDPATTPDASRTGTKAGKAKRYLFGFEATLVVTGETSTTPPGSAPASARDRSRHLPALVLAFVVHKPGHDPAGNAVTALRDMRRRTYPTGWLAADRAYNAALPETFHIPVRDLGYRPVWDYRIDQLGIQDTHAGALLVDGTWYCPQIPHPLTTATADLLTKKIDKATWRARVDARTSYRLRPKAAPDHRGARRMLCPAAGTHPTVACPVKRRSLGRDPRLPLIDPTPTPAGPPEICRRESLTFARDTGIRHWQELDHGRADWVHHYFRLRNRVEHFNGYAKDHEAIERSRTRRVRGIAAQSLLLSFQIAHANHRKLAGWLDTLQTDTQPARRRPPTATPEKPPPLDPPRLPPRHHPRYPGNLTRPAAHMPVALREHTEGHRHVPAPRANPPTPSPADGAISRSPTRFTERAR
;
A
#
# COMPACT_ATOMS: atom_id res chain seq x y z
N MET A 1 0.59 49.02 -45.18
CA MET A 1 -0.35 48.56 -44.14
C MET A 1 0.48 48.25 -42.91
N THR A 2 0.44 49.15 -41.97
CA THR A 2 1.16 49.07 -40.67
C THR A 2 0.37 48.17 -39.71
N PRO A 3 1.03 47.27 -38.93
CA PRO A 3 0.33 46.43 -37.98
C PRO A 3 -0.06 47.29 -36.72
N THR A 4 -1.31 47.15 -36.35
CA THR A 4 -1.94 47.76 -35.16
C THR A 4 -1.25 47.24 -33.91
N PRO A 5 -0.93 48.07 -32.93
CA PRO A 5 -0.34 47.62 -31.67
C PRO A 5 -1.38 46.85 -30.83
N SER A 6 -0.99 45.68 -30.31
CA SER A 6 -1.79 44.89 -29.40
C SER A 6 -2.16 45.71 -28.15
N SER A 7 -3.45 45.81 -27.91
CA SER A 7 -4.01 46.48 -26.75
C SER A 7 -3.49 45.82 -25.44
N ARG A 8 -2.75 46.56 -24.65
CA ARG A 8 -2.50 46.21 -23.24
C ARG A 8 -3.84 46.06 -22.54
N PRO A 9 -4.04 45.04 -21.71
CA PRO A 9 -5.25 44.96 -20.91
C PRO A 9 -5.34 46.21 -20.04
N GLY A 10 -6.52 46.87 -20.11
CA GLY A 10 -6.83 48.07 -19.32
C GLY A 10 -6.72 47.86 -17.82
N PRO A 11 -6.68 48.93 -17.02
CA PRO A 11 -6.59 48.82 -15.59
C PRO A 11 -7.75 47.97 -15.06
N HIS A 12 -7.41 46.96 -14.23
CA HIS A 12 -8.38 46.10 -13.60
C HIS A 12 -9.38 46.93 -12.75
N PRO A 13 -10.68 46.59 -12.75
CA PRO A 13 -11.62 47.24 -11.86
C PRO A 13 -11.12 47.08 -10.42
N GLU A 14 -11.06 48.22 -9.72
CA GLU A 14 -10.55 48.33 -8.37
C GLU A 14 -11.24 47.33 -7.44
N GLY A 15 -10.45 46.49 -6.75
CA GLY A 15 -10.86 45.83 -5.52
C GLY A 15 -10.66 44.34 -5.37
N ALA A 16 -10.60 43.55 -6.46
CA ALA A 16 -10.44 42.09 -6.27
C ALA A 16 -9.01 41.62 -6.58
N PRO A 17 -8.38 40.78 -5.71
CA PRO A 17 -7.04 40.29 -5.94
C PRO A 17 -6.98 39.37 -7.17
N PRO A 18 -5.84 39.29 -7.90
CA PRO A 18 -5.70 38.54 -9.17
C PRO A 18 -6.11 37.05 -9.07
N TRP A 19 -5.90 36.42 -7.90
CA TRP A 19 -6.29 35.02 -7.67
C TRP A 19 -7.81 34.85 -7.64
N LEU A 20 -8.58 35.84 -7.15
CA LEU A 20 -10.04 35.78 -7.12
C LEU A 20 -10.63 35.93 -8.54
N HIS A 21 -10.06 36.77 -9.39
CA HIS A 21 -10.41 36.86 -10.80
C HIS A 21 -10.17 35.51 -11.51
N HIS A 22 -9.04 34.89 -11.23
CA HIS A 22 -8.70 33.59 -11.81
C HIS A 22 -9.65 32.46 -11.37
N MET A 23 -10.10 32.52 -10.11
CA MET A 23 -11.12 31.58 -9.61
C MET A 23 -12.47 31.84 -10.26
N ARG A 24 -12.93 33.10 -10.32
CA ARG A 24 -14.19 33.45 -10.97
C ARG A 24 -14.26 33.00 -12.42
N ALA A 25 -13.20 33.18 -13.19
CA ALA A 25 -13.10 32.76 -14.58
C ALA A 25 -13.25 31.24 -14.79
N ARG A 26 -12.98 30.44 -13.75
CA ARG A 26 -13.07 28.98 -13.77
C ARG A 26 -14.34 28.42 -13.15
N ARG A 27 -15.20 29.27 -12.60
CA ARG A 27 -16.44 28.83 -11.96
C ARG A 27 -17.34 28.12 -12.95
N GLN A 28 -17.77 26.94 -12.54
CA GLN A 28 -18.82 26.18 -13.21
C GLN A 28 -19.90 25.90 -12.16
N GLY A 29 -21.09 26.44 -12.37
CA GLY A 29 -22.21 26.21 -11.47
C GLY A 29 -22.45 24.72 -11.22
N VAL A 30 -22.75 24.36 -9.98
CA VAL A 30 -23.07 22.97 -9.62
C VAL A 30 -24.48 22.64 -10.09
N ARG A 31 -24.62 21.72 -11.05
CA ARG A 31 -25.93 21.26 -11.52
C ARG A 31 -26.64 20.48 -10.38
N ALA A 32 -27.96 20.60 -10.29
CA ALA A 32 -28.76 19.90 -9.27
C ALA A 32 -28.51 18.38 -9.23
N ALA A 33 -28.32 17.74 -10.39
CA ALA A 33 -27.99 16.31 -10.47
C ALA A 33 -26.63 15.98 -9.85
N HIS A 34 -25.61 16.86 -10.00
CA HIS A 34 -24.30 16.64 -9.39
C HIS A 34 -24.37 16.81 -7.87
N PHE A 35 -25.09 17.81 -7.40
CA PHE A 35 -25.35 18.00 -5.97
C PHE A 35 -26.05 16.78 -5.35
N THR A 36 -27.13 16.30 -5.99
CA THR A 36 -27.86 15.12 -5.51
C THR A 36 -26.97 13.89 -5.45
N ARG A 37 -26.16 13.64 -6.48
CA ARG A 37 -25.20 12.51 -6.49
C ARG A 37 -24.11 12.64 -5.41
N ALA A 38 -23.56 13.84 -5.21
CA ALA A 38 -22.57 14.09 -4.17
C ALA A 38 -23.17 13.85 -2.78
N ARG A 39 -24.40 14.33 -2.55
CA ARG A 39 -25.13 14.05 -1.31
C ARG A 39 -25.36 12.57 -1.09
N GLN A 40 -25.86 11.84 -2.09
CA GLN A 40 -26.04 10.39 -2.01
C GLN A 40 -24.74 9.64 -1.74
N PHE A 41 -23.60 10.12 -2.28
CA PHE A 41 -22.29 9.56 -1.99
C PHE A 41 -21.92 9.75 -0.50
N VAL A 42 -22.11 10.95 0.03
CA VAL A 42 -21.86 11.27 1.45
C VAL A 42 -22.79 10.48 2.36
N ASP A 43 -24.08 10.40 2.03
CA ASP A 43 -25.08 9.63 2.80
C ASP A 43 -24.72 8.14 2.85
N ARG A 44 -24.39 7.53 1.70
CA ARG A 44 -23.94 6.13 1.63
C ARG A 44 -22.69 5.84 2.43
N SER A 45 -21.76 6.81 2.51
CA SER A 45 -20.53 6.63 3.28
C SER A 45 -20.79 6.49 4.79
N GLY A 46 -21.88 7.07 5.29
CA GLY A 46 -22.23 7.09 6.72
C GLY A 46 -21.21 7.83 7.60
N ILE A 47 -20.32 8.64 7.02
CA ILE A 47 -19.25 9.33 7.77
C ILE A 47 -19.77 10.52 8.58
N VAL A 48 -20.84 11.15 8.12
CA VAL A 48 -21.38 12.34 8.81
C VAL A 48 -21.97 11.98 10.17
N PRO A 49 -22.86 11.00 10.32
CA PRO A 49 -23.36 10.60 11.64
C PRO A 49 -22.22 10.07 12.53
N LEU A 50 -21.30 9.27 12.00
CA LEU A 50 -20.15 8.76 12.74
C LEU A 50 -19.30 9.90 13.34
N LEU A 51 -18.83 10.84 12.50
CA LEU A 51 -18.02 11.95 12.97
C LEU A 51 -18.80 12.91 13.90
N ARG A 52 -20.11 13.07 13.70
CA ARG A 52 -20.95 13.87 14.60
C ARG A 52 -21.01 13.23 15.99
N GLN A 53 -21.20 11.94 16.07
CA GLN A 53 -21.18 11.19 17.33
C GLN A 53 -19.85 11.37 18.04
N GLU A 54 -18.72 11.19 17.35
CA GLU A 54 -17.39 11.36 17.92
C GLU A 54 -17.11 12.81 18.37
N GLN A 55 -17.58 13.79 17.59
CA GLN A 55 -17.48 15.20 17.99
C GLN A 55 -18.33 15.51 19.24
N GLN A 56 -19.49 14.90 19.37
CA GLN A 56 -20.34 15.07 20.55
C GLN A 56 -19.70 14.43 21.78
N SER A 57 -19.17 13.22 21.65
CA SER A 57 -18.49 12.51 22.74
C SER A 57 -17.21 13.24 23.22
N ALA A 58 -16.52 13.92 22.32
CA ALA A 58 -15.32 14.68 22.63
C ALA A 58 -15.61 16.08 23.24
N ARG A 59 -16.87 16.52 23.28
CA ARG A 59 -17.24 17.83 23.84
C ARG A 59 -17.21 17.82 25.35
N LYS A 60 -16.55 18.80 25.94
CA LYS A 60 -16.56 19.05 27.39
C LYS A 60 -17.83 19.77 27.88
N SER A 61 -18.51 20.49 26.98
CA SER A 61 -19.74 21.23 27.28
C SER A 61 -20.55 21.49 26.01
N ASN A 62 -21.83 21.82 26.16
CA ASN A 62 -22.71 22.24 25.05
C ASN A 62 -22.55 23.73 24.70
N ALA A 63 -21.66 24.48 25.38
CA ALA A 63 -21.39 25.87 25.09
C ALA A 63 -20.71 26.05 23.73
N GLY A 64 -21.01 27.16 23.07
CA GLY A 64 -20.37 27.56 21.80
C GLY A 64 -21.36 27.73 20.66
N ARG A 65 -21.04 28.67 19.76
CA ARG A 65 -21.84 28.94 18.56
C ARG A 65 -21.77 27.75 17.60
N PRO A 66 -22.90 27.32 17.01
CA PRO A 66 -22.91 26.29 15.95
C PRO A 66 -22.00 26.67 14.79
N ARG A 67 -21.37 25.68 14.19
CA ARG A 67 -20.53 25.91 13.01
C ARG A 67 -21.37 26.30 11.81
N THR A 68 -20.95 27.33 11.11
CA THR A 68 -21.60 27.82 9.89
C THR A 68 -21.57 26.79 8.77
N VAL A 69 -20.45 26.04 8.64
CA VAL A 69 -20.33 24.93 7.69
C VAL A 69 -20.44 23.60 8.47
N THR A 70 -21.49 22.84 8.18
CA THR A 70 -21.73 21.53 8.79
C THR A 70 -20.80 20.47 8.22
N LEU A 71 -20.70 19.29 8.86
CA LEU A 71 -19.97 18.14 8.30
C LEU A 71 -20.56 17.71 6.95
N GLU A 72 -21.89 17.69 6.83
CA GLU A 72 -22.57 17.36 5.58
C GLU A 72 -22.16 18.31 4.45
N ALA A 73 -22.24 19.62 4.68
CA ALA A 73 -21.85 20.64 3.71
C ALA A 73 -20.36 20.49 3.31
N LEU A 74 -19.48 20.30 4.31
CA LEU A 74 -18.06 20.08 4.07
C LEU A 74 -17.80 18.89 3.15
N PHE A 75 -18.34 17.71 3.47
CA PHE A 75 -18.08 16.50 2.71
C PHE A 75 -18.73 16.52 1.32
N ILE A 76 -19.91 17.13 1.16
CA ILE A 76 -20.50 17.38 -0.17
C ILE A 76 -19.58 18.29 -1.00
N GLY A 77 -19.09 19.39 -0.43
CA GLY A 77 -18.15 20.28 -1.09
C GLY A 77 -16.84 19.58 -1.49
N MET A 78 -16.27 18.75 -0.60
CA MET A 78 -15.08 17.95 -0.89
C MET A 78 -15.34 16.92 -2.00
N THR A 79 -16.50 16.27 -2.01
CA THR A 79 -16.90 15.32 -3.05
C THR A 79 -16.99 16.00 -4.41
N LEU A 80 -17.66 17.15 -4.48
CA LEU A 80 -17.80 17.95 -5.70
C LEU A 80 -16.44 18.43 -6.23
N ALA A 81 -15.56 18.91 -5.34
CA ALA A 81 -14.21 19.32 -5.69
C ALA A 81 -13.41 18.12 -6.25
N SER A 82 -13.46 16.96 -5.58
CA SER A 82 -12.74 15.77 -6.01
C SER A 82 -13.17 15.28 -7.42
N TRP A 83 -14.45 15.35 -7.73
CA TRP A 83 -14.96 14.93 -9.06
C TRP A 83 -14.55 15.87 -10.19
N ARG A 84 -14.26 17.14 -9.88
CA ARG A 84 -13.80 18.12 -10.88
C ARG A 84 -12.33 18.04 -11.19
N ASP A 85 -11.52 17.66 -10.20
CA ASP A 85 -10.07 17.73 -10.29
C ASP A 85 -9.39 16.37 -9.98
N GLN A 86 -9.76 15.33 -10.72
CA GLN A 86 -9.10 14.01 -10.68
C GLN A 86 -8.87 13.47 -9.25
N GLY A 87 -9.88 13.58 -8.40
CA GLY A 87 -9.81 13.14 -7.01
C GLY A 87 -9.15 14.14 -6.04
N ARG A 88 -8.55 15.23 -6.55
CA ARG A 88 -7.91 16.23 -5.68
C ARG A 88 -8.95 17.07 -4.94
N VAL A 89 -8.63 17.39 -3.70
CA VAL A 89 -9.47 18.25 -2.86
C VAL A 89 -8.61 19.40 -2.35
N VAL A 90 -8.93 20.62 -2.77
CA VAL A 90 -8.30 21.87 -2.31
C VAL A 90 -9.33 22.66 -1.54
N LEU A 91 -9.04 23.04 -0.28
CA LEU A 91 -10.00 23.72 0.58
C LEU A 91 -10.50 25.06 -0.01
N ALA A 92 -9.66 25.78 -0.75
CA ALA A 92 -10.07 27.00 -1.44
C ALA A 92 -11.14 26.71 -2.52
N GLU A 93 -11.01 25.60 -3.25
CA GLU A 93 -12.00 25.17 -4.23
C GLU A 93 -13.30 24.71 -3.56
N VAL A 94 -13.19 23.93 -2.47
CA VAL A 94 -14.35 23.57 -1.65
C VAL A 94 -15.10 24.83 -1.18
N THR A 95 -14.35 25.85 -0.78
CA THR A 95 -14.92 27.14 -0.34
C THR A 95 -15.68 27.80 -1.48
N ASP A 96 -15.08 27.94 -2.64
CA ASP A 96 -15.72 28.61 -3.79
C ASP A 96 -16.96 27.82 -4.25
N ILE A 97 -16.92 26.48 -4.24
CA ILE A 97 -18.08 25.63 -4.53
C ILE A 97 -19.22 25.92 -3.55
N LEU A 98 -18.96 25.89 -2.25
CA LEU A 98 -19.99 26.08 -1.21
C LEU A 98 -20.51 27.49 -1.16
N ALA A 99 -19.65 28.51 -1.36
CA ALA A 99 -20.01 29.90 -1.26
C ALA A 99 -20.72 30.44 -2.50
N GLN A 100 -20.26 30.06 -3.71
CA GLN A 100 -20.63 30.77 -4.93
C GLN A 100 -21.22 29.90 -6.05
N GLN A 101 -20.98 28.58 -6.02
CA GLN A 101 -21.34 27.72 -7.16
C GLN A 101 -22.58 26.85 -6.93
N LEU A 102 -23.03 26.68 -5.70
CA LEU A 102 -24.27 25.99 -5.38
C LEU A 102 -25.49 26.82 -5.82
N THR A 103 -26.53 26.11 -6.28
CA THR A 103 -27.83 26.76 -6.48
C THR A 103 -28.38 27.28 -5.16
N PRO A 104 -29.24 28.35 -5.17
CA PRO A 104 -29.85 28.88 -3.96
C PRO A 104 -30.55 27.78 -3.14
N THR A 105 -31.28 26.88 -3.81
CA THR A 105 -31.96 25.73 -3.17
C THR A 105 -30.99 24.80 -2.46
N ALA A 106 -29.85 24.44 -3.11
CA ALA A 106 -28.84 23.59 -2.52
C ALA A 106 -28.16 24.25 -1.31
N ARG A 107 -27.89 25.57 -1.39
CA ARG A 107 -27.32 26.37 -0.30
C ARG A 107 -28.25 26.41 0.92
N THR A 108 -29.52 26.74 0.70
CA THR A 108 -30.54 26.75 1.78
C THR A 108 -30.67 25.39 2.43
N ARG A 109 -30.69 24.29 1.64
CA ARG A 109 -30.76 22.92 2.15
C ARG A 109 -29.59 22.53 3.05
N LEU A 110 -28.40 23.08 2.79
CA LEU A 110 -27.21 22.86 3.61
C LEU A 110 -27.11 23.84 4.80
N GLY A 111 -28.05 24.78 4.93
CA GLY A 111 -28.04 25.80 5.97
C GLY A 111 -26.87 26.78 5.85
N LEU A 112 -26.35 26.97 4.62
CA LEU A 112 -25.21 27.87 4.38
C LEU A 112 -25.68 29.30 4.18
N PRO A 113 -24.97 30.28 4.78
CA PRO A 113 -25.28 31.71 4.55
C PRO A 113 -24.91 32.12 3.12
N VAL A 114 -25.34 33.27 2.73
CA VAL A 114 -24.89 33.97 1.54
C VAL A 114 -23.61 34.74 1.90
N TRP A 115 -22.51 34.41 1.25
CA TRP A 115 -21.26 35.17 1.34
C TRP A 115 -21.14 36.11 0.15
N ALA A 116 -20.61 37.30 0.38
CA ALA A 116 -20.33 38.26 -0.68
C ALA A 116 -19.32 37.65 -1.70
N ASP A 117 -19.45 38.00 -2.97
CA ASP A 117 -18.52 37.56 -4.01
C ASP A 117 -17.36 38.56 -4.14
N ASP A 118 -16.66 38.76 -3.04
CA ASP A 118 -15.47 39.60 -2.91
C ASP A 118 -14.40 38.87 -2.07
N ALA A 119 -13.30 39.56 -1.80
CA ALA A 119 -12.18 38.96 -1.05
C ALA A 119 -12.56 38.65 0.41
N ASP A 120 -13.31 39.53 1.04
CA ASP A 120 -13.72 39.43 2.46
C ASP A 120 -14.75 38.31 2.63
N GLY A 121 -15.73 38.24 1.74
CA GLY A 121 -16.71 37.15 1.73
C GLY A 121 -16.08 35.79 1.46
N PHE A 122 -15.08 35.73 0.57
CA PHE A 122 -14.30 34.49 0.35
C PHE A 122 -13.50 34.11 1.59
N GLU A 123 -12.82 35.07 2.24
CA GLU A 123 -12.04 34.76 3.43
C GLU A 123 -12.92 34.28 4.58
N ALA A 124 -14.08 34.93 4.81
CA ALA A 124 -15.07 34.51 5.79
C ALA A 124 -15.55 33.07 5.54
N ALA A 125 -15.89 32.74 4.27
CA ALA A 125 -16.27 31.40 3.85
C ALA A 125 -15.12 30.41 4.04
N TYR A 126 -13.90 30.76 3.64
CA TYR A 126 -12.71 29.93 3.78
C TYR A 126 -12.39 29.58 5.23
N LEU A 127 -12.48 30.59 6.13
CA LEU A 127 -12.30 30.34 7.56
C LEU A 127 -13.37 29.40 8.12
N ALA A 128 -14.64 29.51 7.65
CA ALA A 128 -15.72 28.61 8.07
C ALA A 128 -15.46 27.17 7.59
N VAL A 129 -15.10 26.98 6.32
CA VAL A 129 -14.71 25.67 5.74
C VAL A 129 -13.50 25.08 6.46
N ARG A 130 -12.47 25.89 6.68
CA ARG A 130 -11.24 25.48 7.39
C ARG A 130 -11.55 25.01 8.81
N ARG A 131 -12.40 25.72 9.56
CA ARG A 131 -12.81 25.32 10.92
C ARG A 131 -13.57 24.00 10.89
N ALA A 132 -14.48 23.79 9.93
CA ALA A 132 -15.20 22.53 9.77
C ALA A 132 -14.25 21.38 9.44
N PHE A 133 -13.30 21.59 8.52
CA PHE A 133 -12.28 20.60 8.16
C PHE A 133 -11.38 20.23 9.35
N HIS A 134 -10.85 21.22 10.08
CA HIS A 134 -10.04 20.94 11.25
C HIS A 134 -10.81 20.17 12.32
N ALA A 135 -12.08 20.52 12.54
CA ALA A 135 -12.90 19.81 13.51
C ALA A 135 -13.20 18.36 13.10
N ALA A 136 -13.34 18.07 11.79
CA ALA A 136 -13.48 16.70 11.30
C ALA A 136 -12.16 15.92 11.47
N VAL A 137 -11.02 16.54 11.18
CA VAL A 137 -9.71 15.90 11.27
C VAL A 137 -9.29 15.65 12.72
N THR A 138 -9.51 16.59 13.63
CA THR A 138 -9.02 16.53 15.02
C THR A 138 -9.54 15.33 15.80
N VAL A 139 -10.81 14.95 15.61
CA VAL A 139 -11.41 13.82 16.35
C VAL A 139 -10.83 12.46 15.93
N MET A 140 -10.24 12.37 14.75
CA MET A 140 -9.64 11.16 14.22
C MET A 140 -8.12 11.25 14.03
N ASP A 141 -7.48 12.32 14.53
CA ASP A 141 -6.02 12.47 14.42
C ASP A 141 -5.30 11.60 15.46
N PRO A 142 -4.58 10.54 15.05
CA PRO A 142 -3.87 9.65 15.95
C PRO A 142 -2.52 10.20 16.41
N SER A 143 -2.17 11.43 16.05
CA SER A 143 -0.92 12.06 16.42
C SER A 143 -1.13 13.08 17.55
N PRO A 144 -0.33 13.03 18.62
CA PRO A 144 -0.37 14.02 19.68
C PRO A 144 0.37 15.32 19.30
N LEU A 145 1.12 15.31 18.19
CA LEU A 145 2.03 16.37 17.82
C LEU A 145 1.29 17.52 17.10
N PRO A 146 1.50 18.78 17.50
CA PRO A 146 1.01 19.95 16.76
C PRO A 146 1.68 20.00 15.38
N LYS A 147 0.93 20.44 14.36
CA LYS A 147 1.38 20.42 12.94
C LYS A 147 2.28 21.62 12.64
N GLN A 148 3.36 21.72 13.39
CA GLN A 148 4.38 22.76 13.32
C GLN A 148 5.77 22.18 13.60
N ARG A 149 6.80 22.96 13.39
CA ARG A 149 8.17 22.59 13.73
C ARG A 149 8.34 22.58 15.25
N LEU A 150 8.93 21.54 15.80
CA LEU A 150 9.17 21.34 17.22
C LEU A 150 10.60 20.86 17.44
N PRO A 151 11.22 21.20 18.59
CA PRO A 151 12.39 20.48 19.06
C PRO A 151 12.08 18.99 19.21
N ARG A 152 13.01 18.12 18.81
CA ARG A 152 12.79 16.65 18.91
C ARG A 152 12.60 16.17 20.34
N ALA A 153 13.25 16.79 21.30
CA ALA A 153 13.03 16.48 22.71
C ALA A 153 11.59 16.73 23.13
N GLU A 154 11.03 17.86 22.73
CA GLU A 154 9.63 18.23 22.98
C GLU A 154 8.66 17.27 22.28
N ALA A 155 8.92 16.93 21.01
CA ALA A 155 8.09 15.97 20.28
C ALA A 155 8.04 14.61 20.98
N ARG A 156 9.20 14.10 21.46
CA ARG A 156 9.27 12.84 22.20
C ARG A 156 8.51 12.92 23.54
N ARG A 157 8.64 14.03 24.26
CA ARG A 157 7.91 14.25 25.50
C ARG A 157 6.39 14.18 25.25
N LEU A 158 5.88 14.89 24.25
CA LEU A 158 4.47 14.88 23.87
C LEU A 158 3.98 13.48 23.44
N GLU A 159 4.82 12.70 22.73
CA GLU A 159 4.50 11.32 22.35
C GLU A 159 4.45 10.38 23.58
N GLN A 160 5.33 10.57 24.56
CA GLN A 160 5.37 9.78 25.80
C GLN A 160 4.23 10.09 26.76
N GLU A 161 3.85 11.37 26.89
CA GLU A 161 2.77 11.84 27.75
C GLU A 161 1.37 11.60 27.16
N ALA A 162 1.29 11.26 25.89
CA ALA A 162 0.02 11.10 25.20
C ALA A 162 -0.76 9.85 25.65
N ASP A 163 -2.08 10.00 25.78
CA ASP A 163 -2.99 8.87 26.02
C ASP A 163 -3.02 7.93 24.81
N GLN A 164 -2.28 6.84 24.93
CA GLN A 164 -2.14 5.83 23.86
C GLN A 164 -3.47 5.12 23.55
N VAL A 165 -4.38 4.99 24.52
CA VAL A 165 -5.71 4.39 24.32
C VAL A 165 -6.55 5.31 23.43
N GLN A 166 -6.54 6.60 23.72
CA GLN A 166 -7.23 7.61 22.92
C GLN A 166 -6.63 7.70 21.50
N LEU A 167 -5.29 7.70 21.37
CA LEU A 167 -4.64 7.74 20.05
C LEU A 167 -4.97 6.49 19.22
N ALA A 168 -5.02 5.31 19.83
CA ALA A 168 -5.43 4.08 19.18
C ALA A 168 -6.91 4.13 18.74
N ALA A 169 -7.81 4.70 19.56
CA ALA A 169 -9.20 4.91 19.21
C ALA A 169 -9.34 5.86 18.00
N ARG A 170 -8.63 6.99 18.00
CA ARG A 170 -8.60 7.93 16.87
C ARG A 170 -8.04 7.28 15.60
N ARG A 171 -7.02 6.43 15.73
CA ARG A 171 -6.48 5.68 14.59
C ARG A 171 -7.53 4.73 13.99
N ARG A 172 -8.29 4.02 14.82
CA ARG A 172 -9.39 3.16 14.35
C ARG A 172 -10.46 3.98 13.63
N LEU A 173 -10.85 5.12 14.20
CA LEU A 173 -11.81 6.04 13.59
C LEU A 173 -11.30 6.58 12.24
N LEU A 174 -10.02 6.97 12.16
CA LEU A 174 -9.41 7.44 10.91
C LEU A 174 -9.50 6.38 9.81
N VAL A 175 -9.11 5.14 10.10
CA VAL A 175 -9.20 4.01 9.17
C VAL A 175 -10.64 3.78 8.74
N GLU A 176 -11.59 3.80 9.67
CA GLU A 176 -12.99 3.61 9.38
C GLU A 176 -13.56 4.72 8.48
N VAL A 177 -13.36 5.99 8.83
CA VAL A 177 -13.85 7.13 8.05
C VAL A 177 -13.29 7.12 6.64
N THR A 178 -11.99 6.93 6.49
CA THR A 178 -11.34 6.96 5.17
C THR A 178 -11.75 5.79 4.28
N ASN A 179 -11.90 4.60 4.85
CA ASN A 179 -12.33 3.43 4.09
C ASN A 179 -13.84 3.42 3.78
N ARG A 180 -14.68 4.06 4.60
CA ARG A 180 -16.10 4.30 4.27
C ARG A 180 -16.25 5.23 3.06
N ILE A 181 -15.37 6.22 2.88
CA ILE A 181 -15.33 7.06 1.67
C ILE A 181 -14.97 6.21 0.44
N VAL A 182 -13.97 5.35 0.56
CA VAL A 182 -13.59 4.41 -0.52
C VAL A 182 -14.76 3.47 -0.84
N GLU A 183 -15.41 2.89 0.18
CA GLU A 183 -16.57 2.00 0.01
C GLU A 183 -17.73 2.70 -0.71
N ALA A 184 -18.02 3.94 -0.38
CA ALA A 184 -19.10 4.69 -1.02
C ALA A 184 -18.91 4.83 -2.54
N SER A 185 -17.66 4.78 -3.04
CA SER A 185 -17.35 4.78 -4.48
C SER A 185 -17.67 3.45 -5.17
N LEU A 186 -17.69 2.35 -4.41
CA LEU A 186 -17.89 0.99 -4.91
C LEU A 186 -19.32 0.47 -4.67
N ALA A 187 -19.98 0.99 -3.64
CA ALA A 187 -21.27 0.49 -3.16
C ALA A 187 -22.36 0.34 -4.26
N PRO A 188 -22.50 1.27 -5.23
CA PRO A 188 -23.49 1.12 -6.29
C PRO A 188 -23.27 -0.09 -7.21
N ALA A 189 -22.03 -0.55 -7.34
CA ALA A 189 -21.66 -1.67 -8.19
C ALA A 189 -21.28 -2.92 -7.39
N ARG A 190 -21.43 -2.90 -6.07
CA ARG A 190 -21.02 -4.00 -5.19
C ARG A 190 -21.59 -5.35 -5.60
N PRO A 191 -22.88 -5.53 -5.94
CA PRO A 191 -23.41 -6.81 -6.39
C PRO A 191 -22.71 -7.34 -7.64
N VAL A 192 -22.36 -6.44 -8.58
CA VAL A 192 -21.63 -6.81 -9.79
C VAL A 192 -20.19 -7.17 -9.46
N ILE A 193 -19.53 -6.41 -8.56
CA ILE A 193 -18.17 -6.73 -8.09
C ILE A 193 -18.15 -8.14 -7.48
N GLU A 194 -19.07 -8.46 -6.59
CA GLU A 194 -19.15 -9.75 -5.90
C GLU A 194 -19.46 -10.91 -6.84
N ALA A 195 -20.19 -10.67 -7.94
CA ALA A 195 -20.45 -11.67 -8.96
C ALA A 195 -19.20 -12.05 -9.79
N TYR A 196 -18.20 -11.19 -9.86
CA TYR A 196 -16.98 -11.37 -10.65
C TYR A 196 -15.70 -11.52 -9.81
N TRP A 197 -15.81 -11.58 -8.48
CA TRP A 197 -14.65 -11.59 -7.59
C TRP A 197 -14.82 -12.58 -6.43
N ASP A 198 -13.80 -13.42 -6.22
CA ASP A 198 -13.80 -14.49 -5.21
C ASP A 198 -13.20 -14.07 -3.85
N GLY A 199 -12.88 -12.81 -3.65
CA GLY A 199 -12.24 -12.33 -2.45
C GLY A 199 -10.71 -12.36 -2.50
N SER A 200 -10.11 -12.79 -3.60
CA SER A 200 -8.65 -12.77 -3.75
C SER A 200 -8.12 -11.34 -3.84
N ALA A 201 -7.05 -11.04 -3.11
CA ALA A 201 -6.52 -9.70 -2.99
C ALA A 201 -4.98 -9.66 -3.00
N ALA A 202 -4.43 -8.50 -3.26
CA ALA A 202 -3.02 -8.23 -3.07
C ALA A 202 -2.82 -7.03 -2.13
N VAL A 203 -1.76 -7.11 -1.31
CA VAL A 203 -1.34 -6.02 -0.42
C VAL A 203 -0.01 -5.48 -0.89
N ASP A 204 0.08 -4.17 -0.94
CA ASP A 204 1.32 -3.45 -1.21
C ASP A 204 1.30 -2.06 -0.59
N ALA A 205 2.48 -1.46 -0.43
CA ALA A 205 2.62 -0.12 0.08
C ALA A 205 3.14 0.84 -0.99
N THR A 206 2.65 2.07 -0.97
CA THR A 206 3.08 3.12 -1.88
C THR A 206 3.42 4.40 -1.12
N PRO A 207 4.50 5.11 -1.50
CA PRO A 207 4.87 6.34 -0.83
C PRO A 207 3.90 7.49 -1.18
N ILE A 208 3.60 8.30 -0.18
CA ILE A 208 2.72 9.47 -0.26
C ILE A 208 3.53 10.70 0.17
N ARG A 209 3.92 11.54 -0.79
CA ARG A 209 4.64 12.78 -0.48
C ARG A 209 3.76 13.77 0.27
N THR A 210 4.31 14.34 1.37
CA THR A 210 3.71 15.52 2.01
C THR A 210 4.15 16.82 1.33
N PHE A 211 3.38 17.86 1.55
CA PHE A 211 3.71 19.25 1.18
C PHE A 211 4.87 19.81 2.03
N SER A 212 5.07 19.29 3.22
CA SER A 212 6.11 19.73 4.13
C SER A 212 7.51 19.41 3.59
N ARG A 213 8.47 20.31 3.83
CA ARG A 213 9.88 20.06 3.53
C ARG A 213 10.47 19.10 4.57
N GLY A 214 11.14 18.07 4.09
CA GLY A 214 11.87 17.15 4.96
C GLY A 214 13.07 17.82 5.64
N VAL A 215 13.36 17.41 6.85
CA VAL A 215 14.52 17.83 7.63
C VAL A 215 15.47 16.66 7.85
N ASN A 216 16.72 16.95 8.21
CA ASN A 216 17.68 15.91 8.55
C ASN A 216 17.16 15.08 9.75
N SER A 217 17.21 13.75 9.64
CA SER A 217 16.77 12.83 10.70
C SER A 217 17.54 12.95 12.00
N THR A 218 18.78 13.42 11.95
CA THR A 218 19.66 13.65 13.11
C THR A 218 19.64 15.11 13.61
N GLY A 219 18.93 16.03 12.92
CA GLY A 219 18.83 17.43 13.31
C GLY A 219 18.03 17.65 14.60
N PRO A 220 18.16 18.81 15.25
CA PRO A 220 17.54 19.09 16.55
C PRO A 220 16.01 19.18 16.47
N ASP A 221 15.47 19.56 15.31
CA ASP A 221 14.05 19.83 15.13
C ASP A 221 13.33 18.82 14.24
N THR A 222 12.02 18.71 14.40
CA THR A 222 11.11 18.01 13.49
C THR A 222 10.83 18.84 12.24
N ALA A 223 10.24 18.23 11.21
CA ALA A 223 9.65 18.97 10.10
C ALA A 223 8.37 19.71 10.54
N THR A 224 7.87 20.59 9.68
CA THR A 224 6.57 21.25 9.90
C THR A 224 5.38 20.28 9.79
N ASP A 225 5.60 19.07 9.31
CA ASP A 225 4.70 17.92 9.39
C ASP A 225 5.43 16.85 10.21
N PRO A 226 5.32 16.85 11.54
CA PRO A 226 6.12 15.99 12.41
C PRO A 226 5.74 14.51 12.32
N ASP A 227 4.56 14.22 11.79
CA ASP A 227 4.10 12.84 11.56
C ASP A 227 4.77 12.19 10.34
N ALA A 228 5.32 13.00 9.44
CA ALA A 228 5.98 12.54 8.22
C ALA A 228 7.41 12.08 8.49
N ALA A 229 7.91 11.16 7.67
CA ALA A 229 9.29 10.69 7.73
C ALA A 229 9.89 10.49 6.33
N TRP A 230 11.19 10.21 6.28
CA TRP A 230 11.87 9.87 5.04
C TRP A 230 11.56 8.44 4.63
N TYR A 231 11.09 8.29 3.40
CA TYR A 231 11.01 7.01 2.71
C TYR A 231 12.25 6.86 1.84
N VAL A 232 12.99 5.78 2.04
CA VAL A 232 14.19 5.46 1.25
C VAL A 232 13.91 4.21 0.44
N ARG A 233 13.92 4.34 -0.89
CA ARG A 233 13.77 3.21 -1.79
C ARG A 233 15.10 2.92 -2.47
N GLU A 234 15.61 1.71 -2.28
CA GLU A 234 16.78 1.19 -2.98
C GLU A 234 16.31 0.30 -4.14
N GLY A 235 16.88 0.44 -5.32
CA GLY A 235 16.59 -0.42 -6.45
C GLY A 235 16.73 0.23 -7.82
N ASN A 236 16.61 -0.57 -8.87
CA ASN A 236 16.59 -0.09 -10.25
C ASN A 236 15.27 0.65 -10.51
N HIS A 237 15.26 1.95 -10.24
CA HIS A 237 14.23 2.82 -10.77
C HIS A 237 14.62 3.12 -12.21
N ARG A 238 13.91 2.55 -13.18
CA ARG A 238 14.00 2.96 -14.57
C ARG A 238 13.44 4.37 -14.69
N ASP A 239 14.28 5.34 -14.41
CA ASP A 239 14.10 6.70 -14.89
C ASP A 239 14.91 6.77 -16.19
N PRO A 240 14.27 6.95 -17.36
CA PRO A 240 14.99 7.06 -18.64
C PRO A 240 16.02 8.19 -18.65
N ALA A 241 15.86 9.20 -17.78
CA ALA A 241 16.78 10.34 -17.66
C ALA A 241 18.01 10.05 -16.79
N THR A 242 18.04 8.93 -16.06
CA THR A 242 19.13 8.63 -15.11
C THR A 242 19.78 7.27 -15.35
N THR A 243 19.59 6.65 -16.51
CA THR A 243 20.35 5.45 -16.89
C THR A 243 21.71 5.91 -17.39
N PRO A 244 22.81 5.76 -16.61
CA PRO A 244 24.13 5.92 -17.18
C PRO A 244 24.29 4.83 -18.23
N ASP A 245 24.75 5.24 -19.40
CA ASP A 245 25.13 4.35 -20.49
C ASP A 245 25.97 3.18 -19.92
N ALA A 246 25.42 1.96 -19.95
CA ALA A 246 26.02 0.77 -19.37
C ALA A 246 27.30 0.31 -20.11
N SER A 247 27.79 1.09 -21.05
CA SER A 247 28.97 0.82 -21.88
C SER A 247 30.27 1.44 -21.34
N ARG A 248 30.21 2.27 -20.29
CA ARG A 248 31.42 2.95 -19.78
C ARG A 248 31.69 2.59 -18.32
N THR A 249 32.74 1.79 -18.15
CA THR A 249 33.50 1.48 -16.92
C THR A 249 32.88 0.48 -15.93
N GLY A 250 33.63 -0.62 -15.71
CA GLY A 250 33.39 -1.72 -14.78
C GLY A 250 33.43 -1.37 -13.28
N THR A 251 32.93 -0.23 -12.87
CA THR A 251 32.63 0.11 -11.49
C THR A 251 31.19 -0.28 -11.18
N LYS A 252 31.00 -1.09 -10.14
CA LYS A 252 29.67 -1.46 -9.61
C LYS A 252 28.87 -0.17 -9.43
N ALA A 253 27.96 0.13 -10.37
CA ALA A 253 27.05 1.26 -10.26
C ALA A 253 26.27 1.12 -8.93
N GLY A 254 26.48 2.04 -8.00
CA GLY A 254 25.77 2.09 -6.74
C GLY A 254 24.27 2.14 -7.05
N LYS A 255 23.46 1.30 -6.39
CA LYS A 255 22.00 1.31 -6.56
C LYS A 255 21.49 2.71 -6.30
N ALA A 256 20.83 3.32 -7.30
CA ALA A 256 20.25 4.65 -7.15
C ALA A 256 19.25 4.65 -5.98
N LYS A 257 19.44 5.56 -5.01
CA LYS A 257 18.54 5.72 -3.87
C LYS A 257 17.56 6.86 -4.17
N ARG A 258 16.26 6.57 -4.06
CA ARG A 258 15.22 7.60 -4.15
C ARG A 258 14.75 7.97 -2.75
N TYR A 259 14.84 9.25 -2.40
CA TYR A 259 14.40 9.80 -1.13
C TYR A 259 13.08 10.56 -1.31
N LEU A 260 12.08 10.22 -0.50
CA LEU A 260 10.78 10.89 -0.46
C LEU A 260 10.46 11.24 1.00
N PHE A 261 10.04 12.47 1.25
CA PHE A 261 9.56 12.86 2.58
C PHE A 261 8.04 12.86 2.60
N GLY A 262 7.44 12.13 3.54
CA GLY A 262 5.99 11.99 3.65
C GLY A 262 5.54 10.80 4.45
N PHE A 263 4.56 10.12 3.91
CA PHE A 263 3.89 8.95 4.49
C PHE A 263 3.99 7.76 3.53
N GLU A 264 3.54 6.63 3.99
CA GLU A 264 3.33 5.43 3.21
C GLU A 264 1.87 5.00 3.35
N ALA A 265 1.24 4.54 2.28
CA ALA A 265 -0.09 3.98 2.28
C ALA A 265 -0.03 2.49 1.94
N THR A 266 -0.45 1.65 2.86
CA THR A 266 -0.70 0.23 2.60
C THR A 266 -2.07 0.09 1.97
N LEU A 267 -2.13 -0.47 0.77
CA LEU A 267 -3.34 -0.66 -0.03
C LEU A 267 -3.71 -2.14 -0.11
N VAL A 268 -4.99 -2.46 -0.03
CA VAL A 268 -5.54 -3.77 -0.37
C VAL A 268 -6.33 -3.64 -1.67
N VAL A 269 -5.88 -4.35 -2.69
CA VAL A 269 -6.39 -4.25 -4.07
C VAL A 269 -7.02 -5.57 -4.47
N THR A 270 -8.16 -5.52 -5.19
CA THR A 270 -8.81 -6.71 -5.76
C THR A 270 -7.86 -7.49 -6.64
N GLY A 271 -7.76 -8.79 -6.38
CA GLY A 271 -7.06 -9.74 -7.24
C GLY A 271 -7.83 -10.01 -8.52
N GLU A 272 -7.17 -10.63 -9.47
CA GLU A 272 -7.81 -11.19 -10.64
C GLU A 272 -8.22 -12.62 -10.35
N THR A 273 -9.51 -12.89 -10.43
CA THR A 273 -10.05 -14.24 -10.41
C THR A 273 -10.04 -14.78 -11.82
N SER A 274 -9.26 -15.80 -12.09
CA SER A 274 -9.35 -16.55 -13.33
C SER A 274 -9.91 -17.93 -13.02
N THR A 275 -11.04 -18.25 -13.62
CA THR A 275 -11.57 -19.63 -13.65
C THR A 275 -10.84 -20.49 -14.68
N THR A 276 -9.92 -19.92 -15.45
CA THR A 276 -9.16 -20.63 -16.48
C THR A 276 -8.03 -21.44 -15.84
N PRO A 277 -7.99 -22.76 -16.00
CA PRO A 277 -6.94 -23.60 -15.46
C PRO A 277 -5.54 -23.21 -15.99
N PRO A 278 -4.47 -23.43 -15.21
CA PRO A 278 -3.11 -23.25 -15.68
C PRO A 278 -2.84 -24.10 -16.93
N GLY A 279 -2.24 -23.52 -17.94
CA GLY A 279 -1.93 -24.20 -19.20
C GLY A 279 -3.01 -24.17 -20.28
N SER A 280 -4.18 -23.59 -19.98
CA SER A 280 -5.19 -23.30 -21.00
C SER A 280 -4.73 -22.17 -21.93
N ALA A 281 -5.25 -22.16 -23.18
CA ALA A 281 -4.98 -21.08 -24.11
C ALA A 281 -5.28 -19.71 -23.45
N PRO A 282 -4.48 -18.66 -23.75
CA PRO A 282 -4.71 -17.35 -23.17
C PRO A 282 -6.13 -16.92 -23.50
N ALA A 283 -6.86 -16.46 -22.46
CA ALA A 283 -8.20 -15.95 -22.59
C ALA A 283 -8.27 -14.94 -23.73
N SER A 284 -9.32 -15.00 -24.53
CA SER A 284 -9.53 -14.05 -25.63
C SER A 284 -9.49 -12.60 -25.09
N ALA A 285 -9.27 -11.62 -25.97
CA ALA A 285 -9.36 -10.22 -25.55
C ALA A 285 -10.74 -9.91 -24.91
N ARG A 286 -11.80 -10.58 -25.38
CA ARG A 286 -13.16 -10.48 -24.88
C ARG A 286 -13.29 -11.05 -23.47
N ASP A 287 -12.63 -12.18 -23.15
CA ASP A 287 -12.65 -12.74 -21.81
C ASP A 287 -11.88 -11.88 -20.81
N ARG A 288 -10.77 -11.24 -21.28
CA ARG A 288 -10.00 -10.29 -20.45
C ARG A 288 -10.77 -9.03 -20.09
N SER A 289 -11.64 -8.54 -20.97
CA SER A 289 -12.48 -7.35 -20.71
C SER A 289 -13.49 -7.57 -19.58
N ARG A 290 -13.86 -8.83 -19.34
CA ARG A 290 -14.81 -9.20 -18.27
C ARG A 290 -14.16 -9.29 -16.88
N HIS A 291 -12.83 -9.28 -16.78
CA HIS A 291 -12.17 -9.33 -15.49
C HIS A 291 -12.37 -8.04 -14.71
N LEU A 292 -12.78 -8.17 -13.45
CA LEU A 292 -12.90 -7.03 -12.55
C LEU A 292 -11.62 -6.17 -12.59
N PRO A 293 -11.71 -4.83 -12.69
CA PRO A 293 -10.54 -3.97 -12.66
C PRO A 293 -9.84 -4.02 -11.28
N ALA A 294 -8.57 -3.62 -11.23
CA ALA A 294 -7.87 -3.43 -9.97
C ALA A 294 -8.50 -2.27 -9.19
N LEU A 295 -9.18 -2.57 -8.08
CA LEU A 295 -9.88 -1.61 -7.21
C LEU A 295 -9.26 -1.66 -5.81
N VAL A 296 -9.03 -0.51 -5.20
CA VAL A 296 -8.65 -0.46 -3.78
C VAL A 296 -9.90 -0.63 -2.93
N LEU A 297 -9.88 -1.62 -2.04
CA LEU A 297 -10.98 -1.92 -1.14
C LEU A 297 -10.76 -1.35 0.26
N ALA A 298 -9.50 -1.26 0.69
CA ALA A 298 -9.11 -0.68 1.96
C ALA A 298 -7.70 -0.11 1.87
N PHE A 299 -7.40 0.87 2.71
CA PHE A 299 -6.05 1.39 2.87
C PHE A 299 -5.80 1.93 4.27
N VAL A 300 -4.51 2.01 4.63
CA VAL A 300 -4.04 2.63 5.88
C VAL A 300 -2.83 3.49 5.57
N VAL A 301 -2.83 4.74 6.02
CA VAL A 301 -1.67 5.64 5.92
C VAL A 301 -0.87 5.55 7.22
N HIS A 302 0.45 5.50 7.11
CA HIS A 302 1.37 5.39 8.24
C HIS A 302 2.72 6.07 7.97
N LYS A 303 3.57 6.18 8.98
CA LYS A 303 4.97 6.60 8.78
C LYS A 303 5.68 5.56 7.90
N PRO A 304 6.55 5.96 6.97
CA PRO A 304 7.29 5.02 6.12
C PRO A 304 8.03 3.95 6.94
N GLY A 305 7.86 2.70 6.53
CA GLY A 305 8.48 1.55 7.18
C GLY A 305 7.97 1.22 8.58
N HIS A 306 6.98 1.95 9.10
CA HIS A 306 6.42 1.67 10.43
C HIS A 306 5.32 0.62 10.35
N ASP A 307 5.57 -0.54 10.95
CA ASP A 307 4.63 -1.68 11.08
C ASP A 307 3.83 -1.99 9.80
N PRO A 308 4.48 -2.28 8.67
CA PRO A 308 3.76 -2.57 7.43
C PRO A 308 2.80 -3.77 7.58
N ALA A 309 3.20 -4.79 8.33
CA ALA A 309 2.41 -5.99 8.58
C ALA A 309 1.12 -5.69 9.36
N GLY A 310 1.20 -4.98 10.49
CA GLY A 310 0.04 -4.60 11.28
C GLY A 310 -0.89 -3.64 10.53
N ASN A 311 -0.35 -2.76 9.69
CA ASN A 311 -1.15 -1.89 8.82
C ASN A 311 -1.93 -2.68 7.77
N ALA A 312 -1.29 -3.71 7.17
CA ALA A 312 -1.97 -4.62 6.25
C ALA A 312 -3.11 -5.39 6.93
N VAL A 313 -2.84 -5.96 8.11
CA VAL A 313 -3.87 -6.66 8.90
C VAL A 313 -5.01 -5.71 9.30
N THR A 314 -4.71 -4.45 9.61
CA THR A 314 -5.72 -3.43 9.93
C THR A 314 -6.63 -3.18 8.73
N ALA A 315 -6.07 -3.03 7.52
CA ALA A 315 -6.84 -2.86 6.29
C ALA A 315 -7.70 -4.10 5.97
N LEU A 316 -7.14 -5.30 6.12
CA LEU A 316 -7.86 -6.56 5.90
C LEU A 316 -9.01 -6.77 6.91
N ARG A 317 -8.79 -6.44 8.19
CA ARG A 317 -9.85 -6.46 9.22
C ARG A 317 -10.98 -5.49 8.90
N ASP A 318 -10.66 -4.32 8.39
CA ASP A 318 -11.66 -3.35 7.96
C ASP A 318 -12.51 -3.88 6.80
N MET A 319 -11.91 -4.54 5.81
CA MET A 319 -12.64 -5.22 4.73
C MET A 319 -13.57 -6.31 5.28
N ARG A 320 -13.10 -7.13 6.23
CA ARG A 320 -13.93 -8.18 6.86
C ARG A 320 -15.13 -7.61 7.62
N ARG A 321 -14.96 -6.48 8.33
CA ARG A 321 -16.08 -5.77 8.98
C ARG A 321 -17.13 -5.30 7.98
N ARG A 322 -16.71 -4.95 6.75
CA ARG A 322 -17.59 -4.59 5.64
C ARG A 322 -18.10 -5.80 4.85
N THR A 323 -17.92 -7.02 5.38
CA THR A 323 -18.44 -8.29 4.84
C THR A 323 -17.90 -8.71 3.48
N TYR A 324 -16.74 -8.23 3.08
CA TYR A 324 -16.09 -8.69 1.85
C TYR A 324 -15.67 -10.17 1.97
N PRO A 325 -15.78 -10.96 0.89
CA PRO A 325 -15.32 -12.34 0.86
C PRO A 325 -13.79 -12.41 0.98
N THR A 326 -13.26 -13.58 1.31
CA THR A 326 -11.83 -13.84 1.43
C THR A 326 -11.40 -14.97 0.51
N GLY A 327 -10.36 -14.74 -0.27
CA GLY A 327 -9.77 -15.68 -1.20
C GLY A 327 -8.25 -15.80 -1.00
N TRP A 328 -7.49 -15.86 -2.10
CA TRP A 328 -6.05 -15.84 -2.06
C TRP A 328 -5.52 -14.44 -1.72
N LEU A 329 -4.45 -14.39 -0.92
CA LEU A 329 -3.79 -13.14 -0.57
C LEU A 329 -2.31 -13.19 -0.95
N ALA A 330 -1.89 -12.28 -1.83
CA ALA A 330 -0.48 -12.04 -2.12
C ALA A 330 0.02 -10.76 -1.44
N ALA A 331 1.23 -10.80 -0.93
CA ALA A 331 1.93 -9.65 -0.38
C ALA A 331 3.40 -9.67 -0.82
N ASP A 332 4.09 -8.52 -0.71
CA ASP A 332 5.51 -8.45 -0.96
C ASP A 332 6.31 -9.23 0.11
N ARG A 333 7.52 -9.63 -0.24
CA ARG A 333 8.47 -10.33 0.64
C ARG A 333 8.73 -9.61 1.97
N ALA A 334 8.56 -8.29 1.99
CA ALA A 334 8.67 -7.48 3.21
C ALA A 334 7.65 -7.89 4.28
N TYR A 335 6.42 -8.23 3.89
CA TYR A 335 5.37 -8.70 4.80
C TYR A 335 5.65 -10.10 5.33
N ASN A 336 6.24 -10.96 4.50
CA ASN A 336 6.58 -12.32 4.88
C ASN A 336 7.73 -12.38 5.91
N ALA A 337 8.50 -11.31 6.08
CA ALA A 337 9.52 -11.20 7.12
C ALA A 337 8.94 -10.90 8.52
N ALA A 338 7.66 -10.55 8.63
CA ALA A 338 7.01 -10.22 9.88
C ALA A 338 6.89 -11.44 10.83
N LEU A 339 6.68 -11.14 12.11
CA LEU A 339 6.41 -12.18 13.11
C LEU A 339 5.07 -12.87 12.82
N PRO A 340 4.93 -14.17 13.12
CA PRO A 340 3.69 -14.92 12.93
C PRO A 340 2.46 -14.24 13.53
N GLU A 341 2.57 -13.72 14.74
CA GLU A 341 1.49 -13.10 15.52
C GLU A 341 1.03 -11.77 14.93
N THR A 342 1.92 -11.06 14.24
CA THR A 342 1.62 -9.74 13.67
C THR A 342 0.97 -9.81 12.29
N PHE A 343 1.23 -10.88 11.52
CA PHE A 343 0.76 -10.99 10.14
C PHE A 343 0.18 -12.36 9.78
N HIS A 344 0.97 -13.43 9.90
CA HIS A 344 0.62 -14.73 9.34
C HIS A 344 -0.60 -15.39 9.99
N ILE A 345 -0.69 -15.32 11.32
CA ILE A 345 -1.84 -15.82 12.08
C ILE A 345 -3.07 -14.96 11.81
N PRO A 346 -3.02 -13.62 12.00
CA PRO A 346 -4.17 -12.77 11.72
C PRO A 346 -4.72 -12.88 10.30
N VAL A 347 -3.86 -13.00 9.28
CA VAL A 347 -4.29 -13.17 7.88
C VAL A 347 -5.13 -14.44 7.71
N ARG A 348 -4.68 -15.56 8.30
CA ARG A 348 -5.41 -16.83 8.23
C ARG A 348 -6.67 -16.84 9.09
N ASP A 349 -6.67 -16.16 10.24
CA ASP A 349 -7.85 -15.98 11.09
C ASP A 349 -8.96 -15.21 10.38
N LEU A 350 -8.58 -14.26 9.53
CA LEU A 350 -9.51 -13.54 8.68
C LEU A 350 -10.06 -14.38 7.53
N GLY A 351 -9.53 -15.59 7.30
CA GLY A 351 -9.98 -16.53 6.27
C GLY A 351 -9.23 -16.41 4.94
N TYR A 352 -8.15 -15.65 4.86
CA TYR A 352 -7.35 -15.56 3.64
C TYR A 352 -6.42 -16.77 3.48
N ARG A 353 -6.22 -17.21 2.23
CA ARG A 353 -5.25 -18.23 1.83
C ARG A 353 -4.00 -17.53 1.30
N PRO A 354 -2.86 -17.64 1.98
CA PRO A 354 -1.65 -16.94 1.57
C PRO A 354 -1.01 -17.54 0.31
N VAL A 355 -0.47 -16.64 -0.53
CA VAL A 355 0.43 -16.96 -1.64
C VAL A 355 1.67 -16.08 -1.46
N TRP A 356 2.69 -16.65 -0.81
CA TRP A 356 3.90 -15.94 -0.42
C TRP A 356 5.07 -16.18 -1.37
N ASP A 357 5.87 -15.15 -1.61
CA ASP A 357 7.23 -15.26 -2.14
C ASP A 357 8.25 -15.06 -1.02
N TYR A 358 9.43 -15.62 -1.15
CA TYR A 358 10.45 -15.65 -0.11
C TYR A 358 11.68 -14.85 -0.49
N ARG A 359 12.35 -14.26 0.50
CA ARG A 359 13.66 -13.66 0.34
C ARG A 359 14.70 -14.78 0.18
N ILE A 360 15.86 -14.45 -0.37
CA ILE A 360 16.92 -15.45 -0.62
C ILE A 360 17.38 -16.15 0.66
N ASP A 361 17.38 -15.42 1.78
CA ASP A 361 17.72 -15.93 3.11
C ASP A 361 16.61 -16.78 3.75
N GLN A 362 15.44 -16.85 3.14
CA GLN A 362 14.28 -17.64 3.57
C GLN A 362 14.04 -18.87 2.68
N LEU A 363 14.82 -19.04 1.62
CA LEU A 363 14.69 -20.18 0.71
C LEU A 363 15.42 -21.42 1.21
N GLY A 364 14.98 -22.58 0.75
CA GLY A 364 15.50 -23.87 1.16
C GLY A 364 14.74 -24.45 2.36
N ILE A 365 15.44 -25.08 3.29
CA ILE A 365 14.83 -25.65 4.50
C ILE A 365 14.54 -24.51 5.47
N GLN A 366 13.25 -24.30 5.76
CA GLN A 366 12.74 -23.17 6.57
C GLN A 366 12.37 -23.59 8.00
N ASP A 367 11.99 -24.86 8.18
CA ASP A 367 11.57 -25.42 9.47
C ASP A 367 11.62 -26.95 9.43
N THR A 368 11.54 -27.57 10.61
CA THR A 368 11.43 -29.03 10.77
C THR A 368 10.38 -29.38 11.81
N HIS A 369 9.57 -30.40 11.55
CA HIS A 369 8.59 -30.90 12.52
C HIS A 369 8.52 -32.43 12.46
N ALA A 370 8.81 -33.09 13.58
CA ALA A 370 8.82 -34.55 13.71
C ALA A 370 9.63 -35.26 12.60
N GLY A 371 10.68 -34.58 12.11
CA GLY A 371 11.56 -34.99 11.04
C GLY A 371 11.11 -34.61 9.63
N ALA A 372 9.88 -34.16 9.41
CA ALA A 372 9.49 -33.58 8.14
C ALA A 372 10.18 -32.24 7.92
N LEU A 373 10.54 -31.90 6.67
CA LEU A 373 11.22 -30.66 6.29
C LEU A 373 10.23 -29.70 5.63
N LEU A 374 10.18 -28.46 6.11
CA LEU A 374 9.49 -27.38 5.42
C LEU A 374 10.47 -26.73 4.42
N VAL A 375 10.22 -26.89 3.14
CA VAL A 375 11.08 -26.35 2.08
C VAL A 375 10.26 -25.44 1.17
N ASP A 376 10.71 -24.19 1.03
CA ASP A 376 10.04 -23.18 0.20
C ASP A 376 8.50 -23.17 0.40
N GLY A 377 8.04 -23.29 1.67
CA GLY A 377 6.63 -23.20 2.06
C GLY A 377 5.83 -24.50 2.04
N THR A 378 6.44 -25.64 1.70
CA THR A 378 5.75 -26.93 1.63
C THR A 378 6.47 -28.00 2.45
N TRP A 379 5.69 -28.91 3.09
CA TRP A 379 6.23 -30.00 3.90
C TRP A 379 6.61 -31.23 3.06
N TYR A 380 7.84 -31.72 3.26
CA TYR A 380 8.42 -32.82 2.54
C TYR A 380 8.96 -33.93 3.44
N CYS A 381 9.15 -35.11 2.85
CA CYS A 381 9.87 -36.21 3.44
C CYS A 381 11.30 -35.78 3.84
N PRO A 382 11.82 -36.22 5.01
CA PRO A 382 13.19 -35.91 5.43
C PRO A 382 14.27 -36.41 4.46
N GLN A 383 13.94 -37.42 3.64
CA GLN A 383 14.85 -37.99 2.65
C GLN A 383 14.68 -37.38 1.25
N ILE A 384 14.12 -36.20 1.14
CA ILE A 384 14.11 -35.42 -0.10
C ILE A 384 15.57 -35.12 -0.50
N PRO A 385 16.00 -35.39 -1.75
CA PRO A 385 17.37 -35.11 -2.19
C PRO A 385 17.76 -33.64 -2.00
N HIS A 386 18.95 -33.38 -1.44
CA HIS A 386 19.45 -32.04 -1.14
C HIS A 386 19.38 -31.08 -2.35
N PRO A 387 19.71 -31.44 -3.62
CA PRO A 387 19.56 -30.53 -4.75
C PRO A 387 18.13 -30.06 -4.98
N LEU A 388 17.12 -30.82 -4.52
CA LEU A 388 15.73 -30.40 -4.60
C LEU A 388 15.40 -29.39 -3.50
N THR A 389 16.03 -29.45 -2.32
CA THR A 389 15.77 -28.48 -1.24
C THR A 389 16.36 -27.10 -1.54
N THR A 390 17.45 -27.01 -2.30
CA THR A 390 18.15 -25.76 -2.63
C THR A 390 17.77 -25.17 -3.98
N ALA A 391 16.91 -25.83 -4.76
CA ALA A 391 16.67 -25.50 -6.17
C ALA A 391 16.38 -24.02 -6.43
N THR A 392 15.53 -23.37 -5.63
CA THR A 392 15.16 -21.96 -5.83
C THR A 392 16.31 -21.01 -5.45
N ALA A 393 17.04 -21.31 -4.39
CA ALA A 393 18.24 -20.56 -4.01
C ALA A 393 19.34 -20.68 -5.07
N ASP A 394 19.53 -21.89 -5.63
CA ASP A 394 20.52 -22.16 -6.69
C ASP A 394 20.19 -21.39 -7.98
N LEU A 395 18.91 -21.29 -8.35
CA LEU A 395 18.47 -20.45 -9.47
C LEU A 395 18.81 -18.97 -9.23
N LEU A 396 18.46 -18.44 -8.06
CA LEU A 396 18.69 -17.03 -7.75
C LEU A 396 20.17 -16.69 -7.63
N THR A 397 20.99 -17.62 -7.21
CA THR A 397 22.46 -17.48 -7.17
C THR A 397 23.12 -17.84 -8.50
N LYS A 398 22.34 -18.17 -9.56
CA LYS A 398 22.81 -18.52 -10.90
C LYS A 398 23.69 -19.78 -10.95
N LYS A 399 23.54 -20.69 -10.01
CA LYS A 399 24.23 -21.99 -10.01
C LYS A 399 23.58 -22.98 -10.98
N ILE A 400 22.29 -22.81 -11.24
CA ILE A 400 21.51 -23.61 -12.20
C ILE A 400 20.70 -22.70 -13.12
N ASP A 401 20.34 -23.22 -14.28
CA ASP A 401 19.46 -22.55 -15.23
C ASP A 401 17.97 -22.74 -14.87
N LYS A 402 17.10 -22.05 -15.60
CA LYS A 402 15.66 -22.09 -15.38
C LYS A 402 15.03 -23.44 -15.72
N ALA A 403 15.58 -24.19 -16.69
CA ALA A 403 15.09 -25.51 -17.07
C ALA A 403 15.37 -26.53 -15.96
N THR A 404 16.61 -26.58 -15.47
CA THR A 404 17.02 -27.39 -14.33
C THR A 404 16.21 -27.07 -13.07
N TRP A 405 16.00 -25.78 -12.79
CA TRP A 405 15.16 -25.36 -11.67
C TRP A 405 13.74 -25.90 -11.77
N ARG A 406 13.09 -25.79 -12.94
CA ARG A 406 11.74 -26.32 -13.15
C ARG A 406 11.69 -27.82 -12.93
N ALA A 407 12.62 -28.57 -13.51
CA ALA A 407 12.72 -30.02 -13.33
C ALA A 407 12.86 -30.39 -11.85
N ARG A 408 13.70 -29.67 -11.08
CA ARG A 408 13.89 -29.91 -9.65
C ARG A 408 12.64 -29.57 -8.83
N VAL A 409 11.95 -28.46 -9.12
CA VAL A 409 10.70 -28.06 -8.44
C VAL A 409 9.60 -29.08 -8.73
N ASP A 410 9.49 -29.58 -9.95
CA ASP A 410 8.51 -30.62 -10.31
C ASP A 410 8.82 -31.96 -9.63
N ALA A 411 10.09 -32.33 -9.56
CA ALA A 411 10.53 -33.58 -8.89
C ALA A 411 10.23 -33.58 -7.37
N ARG A 412 10.17 -32.40 -6.70
CA ARG A 412 9.75 -32.27 -5.29
C ARG A 412 8.39 -32.91 -5.01
N THR A 413 7.50 -32.95 -6.00
CA THR A 413 6.12 -33.43 -5.84
C THR A 413 6.09 -34.87 -5.32
N SER A 414 7.01 -35.70 -5.74
CA SER A 414 7.08 -37.08 -5.27
C SER A 414 7.37 -37.22 -3.78
N TYR A 415 8.11 -36.25 -3.21
CA TYR A 415 8.53 -36.25 -1.80
C TYR A 415 7.58 -35.43 -0.88
N ARG A 416 6.54 -34.81 -1.43
CA ARG A 416 5.61 -33.96 -0.68
C ARG A 416 4.79 -34.77 0.32
N LEU A 417 4.63 -34.27 1.56
CA LEU A 417 3.64 -34.78 2.48
C LEU A 417 2.24 -34.43 1.95
N ARG A 418 1.34 -35.39 1.95
CA ARG A 418 -0.01 -35.23 1.40
C ARG A 418 -1.04 -35.03 2.51
N PRO A 419 -2.01 -34.11 2.37
CA PRO A 419 -3.09 -34.00 3.35
C PRO A 419 -3.88 -35.33 3.35
N LYS A 420 -4.12 -35.89 4.55
CA LYS A 420 -4.94 -37.10 4.75
C LYS A 420 -6.43 -36.76 4.87
N ALA A 421 -6.73 -35.59 5.40
CA ALA A 421 -8.08 -35.07 5.59
C ALA A 421 -8.06 -33.54 5.55
N ALA A 422 -9.24 -32.92 5.45
CA ALA A 422 -9.39 -31.49 5.68
C ALA A 422 -8.89 -31.12 7.08
N PRO A 423 -8.44 -29.86 7.31
CA PRO A 423 -8.10 -29.37 8.63
C PRO A 423 -9.26 -29.56 9.60
N ASP A 424 -8.95 -29.87 10.86
CA ASP A 424 -9.97 -29.96 11.90
C ASP A 424 -10.51 -28.57 12.32
N HIS A 425 -11.45 -28.54 13.25
CA HIS A 425 -12.06 -27.31 13.76
C HIS A 425 -11.06 -26.35 14.43
N ARG A 426 -9.86 -26.84 14.82
CA ARG A 426 -8.75 -26.05 15.37
C ARG A 426 -7.74 -25.65 14.29
N GLY A 427 -7.96 -26.07 13.05
CA GLY A 427 -7.07 -25.82 11.91
C GLY A 427 -5.83 -26.72 11.85
N ALA A 428 -5.76 -27.78 12.68
CA ALA A 428 -4.70 -28.75 12.61
C ALA A 428 -4.87 -29.64 11.38
N ARG A 429 -3.74 -30.00 10.75
CA ARG A 429 -3.69 -30.73 9.48
C ARG A 429 -3.04 -32.08 9.67
N ARG A 430 -3.73 -33.13 9.25
CA ARG A 430 -3.16 -34.46 9.26
C ARG A 430 -2.46 -34.73 7.92
N MET A 431 -1.13 -34.90 7.97
CA MET A 431 -0.28 -35.07 6.79
C MET A 431 0.22 -36.50 6.71
N LEU A 432 0.13 -37.08 5.50
CA LEU A 432 0.52 -38.46 5.19
C LEU A 432 1.96 -38.49 4.63
N CYS A 433 2.75 -39.43 5.09
CA CYS A 433 4.06 -39.73 4.50
C CYS A 433 3.90 -40.10 2.99
N PRO A 434 4.75 -39.61 2.09
CA PRO A 434 4.63 -39.88 0.65
C PRO A 434 4.76 -41.36 0.29
N ALA A 435 5.43 -42.17 1.12
CA ALA A 435 5.50 -43.61 0.96
C ALA A 435 4.34 -44.40 1.60
N ALA A 436 3.40 -43.71 2.27
CA ALA A 436 2.29 -44.33 2.97
C ALA A 436 0.98 -44.28 2.16
N GLY A 437 0.01 -45.14 2.52
CA GLY A 437 -1.32 -45.21 1.91
C GLY A 437 -1.38 -46.05 0.66
N THR A 438 -2.54 -46.00 -0.04
CA THR A 438 -2.82 -46.83 -1.22
C THR A 438 -2.08 -46.36 -2.47
N HIS A 439 -1.75 -45.10 -2.57
CA HIS A 439 -1.07 -44.49 -3.71
C HIS A 439 0.22 -43.77 -3.26
N PRO A 440 1.31 -44.55 -2.96
CA PRO A 440 2.58 -43.93 -2.61
C PRO A 440 3.16 -43.17 -3.81
N THR A 441 3.87 -42.07 -3.53
CA THR A 441 4.56 -41.27 -4.56
C THR A 441 6.07 -41.49 -4.56
N VAL A 442 6.57 -42.25 -3.58
CA VAL A 442 7.96 -42.71 -3.49
C VAL A 442 7.99 -44.16 -2.97
N ALA A 443 9.00 -44.91 -3.36
CA ALA A 443 9.32 -46.22 -2.80
C ALA A 443 10.30 -46.02 -1.62
N CYS A 444 9.99 -46.58 -0.45
CA CYS A 444 10.79 -46.39 0.77
C CYS A 444 10.97 -47.69 1.55
N PRO A 445 12.22 -48.13 1.85
CA PRO A 445 12.48 -49.34 2.62
C PRO A 445 11.87 -49.33 4.03
N VAL A 446 11.74 -48.13 4.66
CA VAL A 446 11.07 -47.99 5.98
C VAL A 446 9.56 -48.25 5.86
N LYS A 447 8.98 -48.09 4.66
CA LYS A 447 7.58 -48.36 4.32
C LYS A 447 7.48 -49.48 3.29
N ARG A 448 7.80 -50.71 3.68
CA ARG A 448 7.90 -51.88 2.78
C ARG A 448 6.72 -52.02 1.81
N ARG A 449 5.49 -51.64 2.21
CA ARG A 449 4.30 -51.68 1.34
C ARG A 449 4.38 -50.74 0.12
N SER A 450 5.30 -49.77 0.10
CA SER A 450 5.54 -48.90 -1.05
C SER A 450 6.48 -49.53 -2.09
N LEU A 451 7.29 -50.52 -1.68
CA LEU A 451 8.19 -51.22 -2.56
C LEU A 451 7.40 -52.13 -3.52
N GLY A 452 7.77 -52.18 -4.78
CA GLY A 452 7.11 -52.99 -5.78
C GLY A 452 5.73 -52.52 -6.24
N ARG A 453 5.20 -51.39 -5.77
CA ARG A 453 3.91 -50.86 -6.23
C ARG A 453 3.98 -50.32 -7.65
N ASP A 454 5.01 -49.53 -7.95
CA ASP A 454 5.28 -48.99 -9.28
C ASP A 454 6.81 -48.81 -9.41
N PRO A 455 7.45 -49.47 -10.37
CA PRO A 455 8.91 -49.40 -10.57
C PRO A 455 9.39 -47.99 -10.99
N ARG A 456 8.48 -47.09 -11.41
CA ARG A 456 8.82 -45.72 -11.79
C ARG A 456 8.91 -44.77 -10.59
N LEU A 457 8.50 -45.20 -9.38
CA LEU A 457 8.58 -44.36 -8.18
C LEU A 457 10.04 -44.12 -7.79
N PRO A 458 10.40 -42.87 -7.43
CA PRO A 458 11.71 -42.62 -6.87
C PRO A 458 11.97 -43.48 -5.65
N LEU A 459 13.06 -44.24 -5.68
CA LEU A 459 13.49 -45.04 -4.53
C LEU A 459 14.18 -44.11 -3.51
N ILE A 460 13.72 -44.15 -2.29
CA ILE A 460 14.37 -43.46 -1.19
C ILE A 460 15.50 -44.36 -0.66
N ASP A 461 16.69 -43.77 -0.58
CA ASP A 461 17.83 -44.34 0.14
C ASP A 461 17.89 -43.71 1.53
N PRO A 462 17.38 -44.38 2.59
CA PRO A 462 17.31 -43.79 3.90
C PRO A 462 18.71 -43.72 4.52
N THR A 463 19.21 -42.53 4.75
CA THR A 463 20.47 -42.34 5.49
C THR A 463 20.28 -42.85 6.92
N PRO A 464 21.09 -43.86 7.34
CA PRO A 464 21.02 -44.33 8.72
C PRO A 464 21.36 -43.22 9.69
N THR A 465 20.50 -43.00 10.70
CA THR A 465 20.79 -42.08 11.79
C THR A 465 20.96 -42.87 13.09
N PRO A 466 21.88 -42.51 14.00
CA PRO A 466 22.06 -43.19 15.28
C PRO A 466 20.77 -43.26 16.12
N ALA A 467 19.89 -42.25 15.98
CA ALA A 467 18.60 -42.18 16.67
C ALA A 467 17.47 -42.99 15.96
N GLY A 468 17.77 -43.68 14.87
CA GLY A 468 16.77 -44.37 14.04
C GLY A 468 15.92 -43.40 13.19
N PRO A 469 14.93 -43.95 12.44
CA PRO A 469 14.14 -43.12 11.52
C PRO A 469 13.27 -42.10 12.27
N PRO A 470 13.15 -40.87 11.74
CA PRO A 470 12.30 -39.80 12.32
C PRO A 470 10.84 -40.24 12.50
N GLU A 471 10.09 -39.51 13.36
CA GLU A 471 8.71 -39.87 13.72
C GLU A 471 7.80 -40.00 12.50
N ILE A 472 7.89 -39.06 11.52
CA ILE A 472 7.11 -39.14 10.27
C ILE A 472 7.41 -40.42 9.48
N CYS A 473 8.63 -40.97 9.57
CA CYS A 473 8.99 -42.20 8.92
C CYS A 473 8.46 -43.43 9.66
N ARG A 474 8.31 -43.37 10.97
CA ARG A 474 7.75 -44.47 11.80
C ARG A 474 6.23 -44.54 11.70
N ARG A 475 5.53 -43.40 11.58
CA ARG A 475 4.07 -43.31 11.47
C ARG A 475 3.62 -43.14 10.01
N GLU A 476 2.40 -43.57 9.67
CA GLU A 476 1.83 -43.33 8.34
C GLU A 476 1.49 -41.85 8.13
N SER A 477 1.01 -41.17 9.19
CA SER A 477 0.67 -39.74 9.16
C SER A 477 0.92 -39.08 10.50
N LEU A 478 1.16 -37.78 10.46
CA LEU A 478 1.30 -36.92 11.64
C LEU A 478 0.29 -35.78 11.57
N THR A 479 -0.09 -35.29 12.75
CA THR A 479 -0.89 -34.08 12.89
C THR A 479 0.04 -32.90 13.09
N PHE A 480 -0.09 -31.90 12.23
CA PHE A 480 0.60 -30.63 12.30
C PHE A 480 -0.37 -29.62 12.92
N ALA A 481 0.00 -29.04 14.03
CA ALA A 481 -0.79 -27.97 14.63
C ALA A 481 -0.94 -26.80 13.65
N ARG A 482 -1.95 -25.97 13.86
CA ARG A 482 -2.26 -24.85 12.96
C ARG A 482 -1.09 -23.89 12.77
N ASP A 483 -0.32 -23.66 13.82
CA ASP A 483 0.81 -22.75 13.89
C ASP A 483 2.13 -23.38 13.44
N THR A 484 2.18 -24.71 13.23
CA THR A 484 3.40 -25.41 12.80
C THR A 484 3.84 -24.90 11.43
N GLY A 485 5.02 -24.26 11.38
CA GLY A 485 5.60 -23.66 10.16
C GLY A 485 4.81 -22.47 9.60
N ILE A 486 3.91 -21.87 10.39
CA ILE A 486 2.89 -20.89 9.92
C ILE A 486 3.48 -19.68 9.23
N ARG A 487 4.70 -19.28 9.56
CA ARG A 487 5.39 -18.16 8.93
C ARG A 487 5.65 -18.40 7.44
N HIS A 488 6.01 -19.63 7.09
CA HIS A 488 6.43 -19.95 5.73
C HIS A 488 5.44 -20.86 4.99
N TRP A 489 4.74 -21.73 5.72
CA TRP A 489 3.83 -22.67 5.09
C TRP A 489 2.73 -21.99 4.28
N GLN A 490 2.48 -22.53 3.08
CA GLN A 490 1.39 -22.14 2.19
C GLN A 490 0.80 -23.35 1.48
N GLU A 491 -0.42 -23.22 0.94
CA GLU A 491 -1.12 -24.32 0.30
C GLU A 491 -0.56 -24.67 -1.07
N LEU A 492 -0.10 -23.64 -1.81
CA LEU A 492 0.47 -23.78 -3.14
C LEU A 492 1.97 -23.99 -3.07
N ASP A 493 2.47 -24.96 -3.82
CA ASP A 493 3.90 -25.27 -3.88
C ASP A 493 4.65 -24.12 -4.58
N HIS A 494 5.53 -23.45 -3.88
CA HIS A 494 6.31 -22.31 -4.38
C HIS A 494 7.05 -22.67 -5.68
N GLY A 495 6.90 -21.83 -6.70
CA GLY A 495 7.54 -22.00 -8.00
C GLY A 495 6.81 -22.91 -8.98
N ARG A 496 5.78 -23.67 -8.56
CA ARG A 496 4.94 -24.46 -9.49
C ARG A 496 3.94 -23.58 -10.25
N ALA A 497 3.39 -24.14 -11.31
CA ALA A 497 2.50 -23.42 -12.23
C ALA A 497 1.33 -22.73 -11.51
N ASP A 498 0.68 -23.41 -10.56
CA ASP A 498 -0.45 -22.86 -9.78
C ASP A 498 -0.04 -21.69 -8.90
N TRP A 499 1.11 -21.82 -8.22
CA TRP A 499 1.66 -20.74 -7.42
C TRP A 499 2.05 -19.53 -8.29
N VAL A 500 2.77 -19.78 -9.41
CA VAL A 500 3.17 -18.75 -10.38
C VAL A 500 1.94 -18.00 -10.89
N HIS A 501 0.89 -18.74 -11.25
CA HIS A 501 -0.36 -18.18 -11.73
C HIS A 501 -1.01 -17.24 -10.71
N HIS A 502 -1.22 -17.70 -9.47
CA HIS A 502 -1.87 -16.90 -8.44
C HIS A 502 -0.99 -15.72 -7.99
N TYR A 503 0.29 -15.98 -7.68
CA TYR A 503 1.18 -14.95 -7.15
C TYR A 503 1.34 -13.77 -8.10
N PHE A 504 1.73 -14.02 -9.36
CA PHE A 504 2.01 -12.93 -10.30
C PHE A 504 0.73 -12.21 -10.73
N ARG A 505 -0.39 -12.89 -10.88
CA ARG A 505 -1.65 -12.22 -11.17
C ARG A 505 -2.06 -11.27 -10.07
N LEU A 506 -1.98 -11.70 -8.82
CA LEU A 506 -2.32 -10.85 -7.67
C LEU A 506 -1.33 -9.68 -7.54
N ARG A 507 -0.03 -9.95 -7.62
CA ARG A 507 0.99 -8.90 -7.52
C ARG A 507 0.91 -7.87 -8.65
N ASN A 508 0.74 -8.31 -9.88
CA ASN A 508 0.61 -7.41 -11.03
C ASN A 508 -0.60 -6.47 -10.89
N ARG A 509 -1.68 -6.89 -10.21
CA ARG A 509 -2.86 -6.04 -9.99
C ARG A 509 -2.56 -4.85 -9.09
N VAL A 510 -1.89 -5.05 -7.98
CA VAL A 510 -1.55 -3.95 -7.07
C VAL A 510 -0.48 -3.04 -7.68
N GLU A 511 0.49 -3.59 -8.40
CA GLU A 511 1.49 -2.81 -9.13
C GLU A 511 0.85 -1.98 -10.25
N HIS A 512 -0.09 -2.56 -10.98
CA HIS A 512 -0.86 -1.84 -12.00
C HIS A 512 -1.71 -0.71 -11.39
N PHE A 513 -2.37 -0.95 -10.25
CA PHE A 513 -3.09 0.13 -9.56
C PHE A 513 -2.15 1.23 -9.10
N ASN A 514 -1.01 0.89 -8.51
CA ASN A 514 -0.01 1.84 -8.05
C ASN A 514 0.53 2.70 -9.21
N GLY A 515 0.82 2.09 -10.38
CA GLY A 515 1.21 2.81 -11.59
C GLY A 515 0.11 3.77 -12.04
N TYR A 516 -1.12 3.29 -12.19
CA TYR A 516 -2.27 4.11 -12.57
C TYR A 516 -2.50 5.30 -11.63
N ALA A 517 -2.47 5.05 -10.33
CA ALA A 517 -2.72 6.09 -9.33
C ALA A 517 -1.60 7.16 -9.31
N LYS A 518 -0.37 6.81 -9.61
CA LYS A 518 0.75 7.75 -9.75
C LYS A 518 0.63 8.62 -10.99
N ASP A 519 0.26 8.04 -12.11
CA ASP A 519 0.22 8.71 -13.39
C ASP A 519 -1.05 9.56 -13.55
N HIS A 520 -2.21 9.00 -13.24
CA HIS A 520 -3.51 9.64 -13.44
C HIS A 520 -4.03 10.42 -12.24
N GLU A 521 -3.87 9.90 -11.02
CA GLU A 521 -4.39 10.54 -9.81
C GLU A 521 -3.32 11.34 -9.07
N ALA A 522 -2.09 11.28 -9.53
CA ALA A 522 -0.94 12.00 -8.96
C ALA A 522 -0.80 11.85 -7.43
N ILE A 523 -1.09 10.66 -6.89
CA ILE A 523 -1.09 10.40 -5.43
C ILE A 523 0.29 10.61 -4.79
N GLU A 524 1.37 10.46 -5.54
CA GLU A 524 2.74 10.75 -5.07
C GLU A 524 3.08 12.25 -5.08
N ARG A 525 2.30 13.11 -5.75
CA ARG A 525 2.63 14.53 -5.88
C ARG A 525 2.22 15.30 -4.63
N SER A 526 3.17 15.98 -3.98
CA SER A 526 2.92 16.81 -2.79
C SER A 526 1.95 17.97 -3.03
N ARG A 527 1.84 18.44 -4.28
CA ARG A 527 0.94 19.56 -4.65
C ARG A 527 -0.54 19.21 -4.58
N THR A 528 -0.89 17.92 -4.58
CA THR A 528 -2.28 17.46 -4.60
C THR A 528 -2.94 17.54 -3.22
N ARG A 529 -2.16 17.55 -2.14
CA ARG A 529 -2.64 17.58 -0.77
C ARG A 529 -1.81 18.57 0.07
N ARG A 530 -2.19 19.83 0.02
CA ARG A 530 -1.49 20.93 0.75
C ARG A 530 -1.97 21.04 2.20
N VAL A 531 -1.98 19.89 2.91
CA VAL A 531 -2.35 19.78 4.32
C VAL A 531 -1.24 19.08 5.10
N ARG A 532 -1.23 19.24 6.42
CA ARG A 532 -0.27 18.59 7.33
C ARG A 532 -0.98 17.62 8.24
N GLY A 533 -0.25 16.63 8.71
CA GLY A 533 -0.72 15.60 9.62
C GLY A 533 -1.34 14.40 8.93
N ILE A 534 -1.12 13.24 9.53
CA ILE A 534 -1.52 11.95 8.98
C ILE A 534 -3.03 11.86 8.73
N ALA A 535 -3.86 12.40 9.63
CA ALA A 535 -5.31 12.34 9.49
C ALA A 535 -5.81 13.18 8.30
N ALA A 536 -5.31 14.39 8.12
CA ALA A 536 -5.66 15.24 6.98
C ALA A 536 -5.18 14.63 5.65
N GLN A 537 -3.95 14.10 5.62
CA GLN A 537 -3.40 13.43 4.44
C GLN A 537 -4.21 12.19 4.07
N SER A 538 -4.59 11.36 5.06
CA SER A 538 -5.41 10.17 4.85
C SER A 538 -6.80 10.52 4.32
N LEU A 539 -7.45 11.54 4.88
CA LEU A 539 -8.76 11.99 4.46
C LEU A 539 -8.75 12.47 2.99
N LEU A 540 -7.77 13.30 2.60
CA LEU A 540 -7.69 13.74 1.21
C LEU A 540 -7.31 12.62 0.25
N LEU A 541 -6.47 11.68 0.68
CA LEU A 541 -6.11 10.50 -0.11
C LEU A 541 -7.32 9.60 -0.36
N SER A 542 -8.25 9.47 0.61
CA SER A 542 -9.45 8.66 0.42
C SER A 542 -10.31 9.12 -0.76
N PHE A 543 -10.40 10.43 -1.01
CA PHE A 543 -11.11 10.98 -2.18
C PHE A 543 -10.37 10.69 -3.49
N GLN A 544 -9.03 10.73 -3.49
CA GLN A 544 -8.24 10.36 -4.68
C GLN A 544 -8.42 8.88 -5.02
N ILE A 545 -8.37 8.00 -4.00
CA ILE A 545 -8.61 6.56 -4.18
C ILE A 545 -10.04 6.30 -4.64
N ALA A 546 -11.04 6.94 -4.03
CA ALA A 546 -12.45 6.81 -4.41
C ALA A 546 -12.68 7.24 -5.86
N HIS A 547 -12.04 8.32 -6.31
CA HIS A 547 -12.11 8.78 -7.70
C HIS A 547 -11.44 7.79 -8.66
N ALA A 548 -10.25 7.26 -8.31
CA ALA A 548 -9.56 6.23 -9.09
C ALA A 548 -10.42 4.98 -9.28
N ASN A 549 -11.02 4.49 -8.18
CA ASN A 549 -11.94 3.36 -8.21
C ASN A 549 -13.14 3.63 -9.12
N HIS A 550 -13.78 4.80 -8.95
CA HIS A 550 -14.95 5.18 -9.74
C HIS A 550 -14.63 5.19 -11.25
N ARG A 551 -13.51 5.79 -11.66
CA ARG A 551 -13.09 5.81 -13.07
C ARG A 551 -12.83 4.43 -13.64
N LYS A 552 -12.09 3.59 -12.88
CA LYS A 552 -11.80 2.22 -13.30
C LYS A 552 -13.07 1.38 -13.43
N LEU A 553 -13.99 1.55 -12.48
CA LEU A 553 -15.25 0.83 -12.44
C LEU A 553 -16.18 1.26 -13.58
N ALA A 554 -16.31 2.57 -13.85
CA ALA A 554 -17.10 3.09 -14.95
C ALA A 554 -16.61 2.53 -16.29
N GLY A 555 -15.32 2.62 -16.59
CA GLY A 555 -14.74 2.08 -17.81
C GLY A 555 -14.93 0.56 -17.96
N TRP A 556 -14.89 -0.19 -16.86
CA TRP A 556 -15.17 -1.61 -16.89
C TRP A 556 -16.65 -1.93 -17.15
N LEU A 557 -17.57 -1.22 -16.50
CA LEU A 557 -19.02 -1.40 -16.71
C LEU A 557 -19.41 -1.05 -18.16
N ASP A 558 -18.81 0.00 -18.73
CA ASP A 558 -19.00 0.34 -20.15
C ASP A 558 -18.53 -0.81 -21.06
N THR A 559 -17.43 -1.47 -20.72
CA THR A 559 -16.93 -2.63 -21.46
C THR A 559 -17.89 -3.81 -21.40
N LEU A 560 -18.47 -4.10 -20.22
CA LEU A 560 -19.47 -5.15 -20.07
C LEU A 560 -20.75 -4.88 -20.89
N GLN A 561 -21.18 -3.62 -20.97
CA GLN A 561 -22.33 -3.23 -21.77
C GLN A 561 -22.05 -3.32 -23.28
N THR A 562 -20.86 -2.94 -23.71
CA THR A 562 -20.47 -2.98 -25.12
C THR A 562 -20.31 -4.41 -25.62
N ASP A 563 -19.86 -5.34 -24.78
CA ASP A 563 -19.73 -6.77 -25.14
C ASP A 563 -21.09 -7.47 -25.33
N THR A 564 -22.17 -6.93 -24.81
CA THR A 564 -23.54 -7.46 -25.03
C THR A 564 -24.15 -7.00 -26.34
N GLN A 565 -23.59 -5.98 -27.02
CA GLN A 565 -24.03 -5.57 -28.34
C GLN A 565 -23.32 -6.37 -29.44
N PRO A 566 -24.02 -6.82 -30.52
CA PRO A 566 -23.35 -7.46 -31.65
C PRO A 566 -22.31 -6.50 -32.22
N ALA A 567 -21.09 -7.01 -32.40
CA ALA A 567 -19.93 -6.22 -32.83
C ALA A 567 -20.28 -5.41 -34.08
N ARG A 568 -20.52 -4.11 -33.92
CA ARG A 568 -20.39 -3.18 -35.06
C ARG A 568 -18.92 -3.23 -35.47
N ARG A 569 -18.65 -3.79 -36.67
CA ARG A 569 -17.32 -3.77 -37.28
C ARG A 569 -16.86 -2.31 -37.27
N ARG A 570 -15.93 -1.98 -36.38
CA ARG A 570 -15.17 -0.73 -36.49
C ARG A 570 -14.44 -0.81 -37.84
N PRO A 571 -14.58 0.19 -38.72
CA PRO A 571 -13.72 0.25 -39.88
C PRO A 571 -12.26 0.24 -39.41
N PRO A 572 -11.34 -0.43 -40.11
CA PRO A 572 -9.94 -0.46 -39.73
C PRO A 572 -9.48 1.00 -39.58
N THR A 573 -9.06 1.33 -38.36
CA THR A 573 -8.43 2.63 -38.09
C THR A 573 -7.21 2.69 -38.97
N ALA A 574 -7.24 3.60 -39.97
CA ALA A 574 -6.06 3.89 -40.76
C ALA A 574 -4.93 4.20 -39.78
N THR A 575 -3.84 3.48 -39.91
CA THR A 575 -2.62 3.73 -39.11
C THR A 575 -2.30 5.21 -39.35
N PRO A 576 -2.19 6.06 -38.31
CA PRO A 576 -1.81 7.44 -38.55
C PRO A 576 -0.43 7.44 -39.20
N GLU A 577 -0.39 7.93 -40.40
CA GLU A 577 0.85 8.17 -41.15
C GLU A 577 1.76 9.02 -40.24
N LYS A 578 2.93 8.52 -39.96
CA LYS A 578 3.89 9.21 -39.10
C LYS A 578 4.19 10.55 -39.77
N PRO A 579 3.90 11.70 -39.13
CA PRO A 579 4.19 12.98 -39.74
C PRO A 579 5.67 13.05 -40.09
N PRO A 580 6.04 13.65 -41.24
CA PRO A 580 7.45 13.81 -41.59
C PRO A 580 8.19 14.55 -40.47
N PRO A 581 9.49 14.29 -40.26
CA PRO A 581 10.26 14.97 -39.23
C PRO A 581 10.18 16.47 -39.46
N LEU A 582 9.69 17.21 -38.48
CA LEU A 582 9.75 18.66 -38.49
C LEU A 582 11.23 19.06 -38.33
N ASP A 583 11.74 19.80 -39.32
CA ASP A 583 13.03 20.45 -39.19
C ASP A 583 13.08 21.26 -37.89
N PRO A 584 14.17 21.19 -37.13
CA PRO A 584 14.29 21.95 -35.89
C PRO A 584 14.16 23.45 -36.18
N PRO A 585 13.34 24.20 -35.46
CA PRO A 585 13.21 25.62 -35.67
C PRO A 585 14.58 26.30 -35.51
N ARG A 586 15.03 27.02 -36.53
CA ARG A 586 16.21 27.88 -36.46
C ARG A 586 15.94 28.94 -35.40
N LEU A 587 16.61 28.84 -34.26
CA LEU A 587 16.59 29.87 -33.22
C LEU A 587 17.17 31.18 -33.78
N PRO A 588 16.49 32.32 -33.63
CA PRO A 588 17.09 33.61 -33.98
C PRO A 588 18.27 33.90 -33.04
N PRO A 589 19.28 34.67 -33.49
CA PRO A 589 20.45 34.99 -32.71
C PRO A 589 20.05 35.72 -31.43
N ARG A 590 20.57 35.24 -30.30
CA ARG A 590 20.34 35.85 -29.00
C ARG A 590 20.94 37.25 -28.96
N HIS A 591 20.11 38.27 -29.01
CA HIS A 591 20.50 39.61 -28.59
C HIS A 591 20.54 39.67 -27.06
N HIS A 592 21.74 39.85 -26.52
CA HIS A 592 21.91 40.21 -25.10
C HIS A 592 21.48 41.67 -24.92
N PRO A 593 20.51 41.98 -24.05
CA PRO A 593 20.29 43.36 -23.64
C PRO A 593 21.42 43.75 -22.67
N ARG A 594 22.19 44.79 -23.05
CA ARG A 594 23.07 45.50 -22.13
C ARG A 594 22.24 46.25 -21.12
N TYR A 595 22.37 45.93 -19.84
CA TYR A 595 21.85 46.76 -18.74
C TYR A 595 22.91 47.85 -18.42
N PRO A 596 22.50 49.11 -18.27
CA PRO A 596 23.38 50.16 -17.77
C PRO A 596 23.50 50.10 -16.24
N GLY A 597 24.64 50.45 -15.80
CA GLY A 597 25.24 50.27 -14.52
C GLY A 597 24.65 50.93 -13.29
N ASN A 598 25.30 50.57 -12.19
CA ASN A 598 25.47 51.21 -10.89
C ASN A 598 24.27 51.13 -9.90
N LEU A 599 24.42 50.24 -8.96
CA LEU A 599 24.26 50.57 -7.54
C LEU A 599 25.16 49.65 -6.69
N THR A 600 25.93 50.32 -5.87
CA THR A 600 26.97 49.93 -4.96
C THR A 600 26.56 48.85 -3.94
N ARG A 601 27.38 47.84 -3.79
CA ARG A 601 27.43 46.89 -2.66
C ARG A 601 28.34 47.42 -1.56
N PRO A 602 28.02 47.25 -0.26
CA PRO A 602 29.05 47.16 0.75
C PRO A 602 29.54 45.74 0.94
N ALA A 603 30.84 45.63 1.08
CA ALA A 603 31.57 44.39 1.33
C ALA A 603 31.44 43.92 2.77
N ALA A 604 31.34 42.62 3.00
CA ALA A 604 31.78 42.00 4.25
C ALA A 604 32.39 40.59 3.97
N HIS A 605 33.64 40.57 4.16
CA HIS A 605 34.63 39.53 4.47
C HIS A 605 34.25 38.03 4.33
N MET A 606 34.94 37.41 3.38
CA MET A 606 35.41 36.01 3.45
C MET A 606 36.87 35.98 3.87
N PRO A 607 37.36 34.93 4.51
CA PRO A 607 38.72 34.45 4.31
C PRO A 607 38.77 33.14 3.54
N VAL A 608 39.65 33.17 2.54
CA VAL A 608 40.18 32.08 1.74
C VAL A 608 41.27 31.35 2.56
N ALA A 609 41.29 30.02 2.46
CA ALA A 609 42.55 29.29 2.47
C ALA A 609 42.40 27.96 1.68
N LEU A 610 42.96 28.00 0.50
CA LEU A 610 43.48 26.84 -0.24
C LEU A 610 44.78 26.37 0.41
N ARG A 611 45.02 25.06 0.44
CA ARG A 611 46.23 24.46 -0.12
C ARG A 611 46.22 22.94 -0.03
N GLU A 612 46.60 22.37 -1.13
CA GLU A 612 47.00 20.99 -1.41
C GLU A 612 48.00 20.43 -0.39
N HIS A 613 47.94 19.12 -0.12
CA HIS A 613 49.10 18.26 -0.19
C HIS A 613 48.73 16.76 -0.26
N THR A 614 49.45 16.13 -1.12
CA THR A 614 49.65 14.75 -1.52
C THR A 614 49.93 13.75 -0.39
N GLU A 615 49.51 12.50 -0.67
CA GLU A 615 50.10 11.19 -0.35
C GLU A 615 50.32 10.76 1.11
N GLY A 616 49.84 9.56 1.41
CA GLY A 616 50.28 8.81 2.57
C GLY A 616 49.35 7.67 2.98
N HIS A 617 49.63 6.48 2.48
CA HIS A 617 49.10 5.20 2.98
C HIS A 617 49.22 5.10 4.50
N ARG A 618 48.12 4.82 5.19
CA ARG A 618 48.15 4.14 6.50
C ARG A 618 46.96 3.19 6.68
N HIS A 619 47.33 1.96 6.96
CA HIS A 619 46.52 0.89 7.50
C HIS A 619 45.65 1.38 8.68
N VAL A 620 44.36 1.00 8.66
CA VAL A 620 43.49 1.05 9.85
C VAL A 620 43.14 -0.39 10.22
N PRO A 621 43.42 -0.82 11.47
CA PRO A 621 43.11 -2.17 11.92
C PRO A 621 41.60 -2.34 12.30
N ALA A 622 41.12 -3.57 12.15
CA ALA A 622 39.78 -3.99 12.48
C ALA A 622 39.44 -3.83 13.98
N PRO A 623 38.18 -3.54 14.34
CA PRO A 623 37.78 -3.47 15.74
C PRO A 623 37.71 -4.86 16.38
N ARG A 624 38.29 -4.98 17.55
CA ARG A 624 38.33 -6.16 18.42
C ARG A 624 36.91 -6.48 18.95
N ALA A 625 36.60 -7.77 18.98
CA ALA A 625 35.45 -8.35 19.67
C ALA A 625 35.55 -8.12 21.20
N ASN A 626 34.44 -7.73 21.82
CA ASN A 626 34.30 -7.68 23.27
C ASN A 626 34.09 -9.09 23.84
N PRO A 627 34.67 -9.39 25.00
CA PRO A 627 34.49 -10.69 25.66
C PRO A 627 33.11 -10.79 26.37
N PRO A 628 32.63 -12.01 26.64
CA PRO A 628 31.32 -12.23 27.24
C PRO A 628 31.35 -11.94 28.77
N THR A 629 30.28 -11.31 29.25
CA THR A 629 30.00 -11.13 30.69
C THR A 629 29.58 -12.43 31.33
N PRO A 630 30.01 -12.69 32.60
CA PRO A 630 29.66 -13.93 33.28
C PRO A 630 28.25 -13.89 33.88
N SER A 631 27.60 -15.07 33.84
CA SER A 631 26.35 -15.42 34.51
C SER A 631 26.55 -15.49 36.03
N PRO A 632 25.62 -15.03 36.85
CA PRO A 632 25.61 -15.41 38.28
C PRO A 632 24.80 -16.68 38.49
N ALA A 633 25.45 -17.62 39.16
CA ALA A 633 24.88 -18.85 39.68
C ALA A 633 24.15 -18.66 41.03
N ASP A 634 23.13 -19.48 41.21
CA ASP A 634 22.62 -20.11 42.43
C ASP A 634 22.33 -19.28 43.70
N GLY A 635 21.07 -19.32 44.07
CA GLY A 635 20.56 -18.98 45.37
C GLY A 635 19.12 -19.45 45.54
N ALA A 636 18.96 -20.74 45.86
CA ALA A 636 17.69 -21.32 46.32
C ALA A 636 17.27 -20.75 47.66
N ILE A 637 15.99 -20.38 47.84
CA ILE A 637 15.24 -20.57 49.10
C ILE A 637 13.73 -20.64 48.80
N SER A 638 13.16 -21.73 49.26
CA SER A 638 11.76 -22.13 49.32
C SER A 638 10.83 -21.14 50.04
N ARG A 639 9.57 -21.09 49.63
CA ARG A 639 8.36 -21.28 50.44
C ARG A 639 7.07 -21.03 49.65
N SER A 640 6.29 -22.07 49.49
CA SER A 640 4.83 -22.07 49.22
C SER A 640 4.06 -21.93 50.56
N PRO A 641 2.71 -22.01 50.53
CA PRO A 641 1.67 -21.31 49.77
C PRO A 641 0.60 -20.67 50.68
N THR A 642 -0.24 -19.80 50.19
CA THR A 642 -1.57 -19.57 50.83
C THR A 642 -2.65 -19.32 49.77
N ARG A 643 -3.65 -20.19 49.84
CA ARG A 643 -4.98 -20.08 49.21
C ARG A 643 -5.72 -18.86 49.79
N PHE A 644 -6.46 -18.17 48.96
CA PHE A 644 -7.76 -17.62 49.38
C PHE A 644 -8.78 -17.67 48.24
N THR A 645 -9.95 -18.11 48.62
CA THR A 645 -11.16 -18.46 47.94
C THR A 645 -11.98 -17.26 47.51
N GLU A 646 -12.73 -17.47 46.40
CA GLU A 646 -14.10 -17.04 46.05
C GLU A 646 -14.78 -15.86 46.77
N ARG A 647 -15.39 -14.97 45.98
CA ARG A 647 -16.84 -14.77 45.77
C ARG A 647 -17.13 -13.59 44.84
N ALA A 648 -17.79 -13.85 43.81
CA ALA A 648 -19.04 -13.40 43.22
C ALA A 648 -19.64 -12.06 43.75
N ARG A 649 -19.76 -11.11 42.83
CA ARG A 649 -20.99 -10.43 42.41
C ARG A 649 -20.76 -9.72 41.10
#